data_e4f953caf8f58d46fe1540879ac4e0b2
#
_entry.id   e4f953caf8f58d46fe1540879ac4e0b2
#
_cell.length_a   1.000
_cell.length_b   1.000
_cell.length_c   1.000
_cell.angle_alpha   90.00
_cell.angle_beta   90.00
_cell.angle_gamma   90.00
#
_symmetry.space_group_name_H-M   'P 1'
#
loop_
_entity.id
_entity.type
_entity.pdbx_description
1 polymer ?
#
loop_
_entity_poly.entity_id
_entity_poly.type
_entity_poly.pdbx_seq_one_letter_code
_entity_poly.pdbx_strand_id
1 'polypeptide(L)'
;MQLMTWNLGRLGSRFGLQFEPYNRRVMHSGLGRFLDKPLDLAVGLVEPDGLQRVLPFTTDNDHPGVEQFSNCEQFDRTNSITYRGYSERYRLRFELNIHSVFYPQNEMLSTMPAFYLEMRVSPEDNFRNFEPVGPAPTEVELFIRVRRGDTQITAGDDGLRLDYTVPLAPLDPWAKPEASAARVAEAPAVPVHDRLLSLNPEAVPVPTGNGLTLKLPVTESSSGVKWRLVWATHCAEPVLTVRHKGAVRPVWLRYTEHWNDVDAVVDEAVRTRDERLALSRRFEKLLEQAPLDAAERHLSNFSYQNFLCNTFWCTAAEPVNGLTPEGDAPSRPPDREWFSTWDGSCFYHGVVDVEYNASMFYFALWPRLLRLLIDQWADRIAPHTESGGAIVPRDLGYGCTATDQGYPRDMPVEENSNFLLMLEAYAHWTGDVSRVTALADAVEALASYLLWADADGSGFPSRGVNNAMDHAGPAIRFARKQTYLAVKRVAALRAAANLLARNGRSEPARLVEARVEGDLQKIEDAAWMGDHYAVAADKSAFEIVDPDTGAPLPYDELPGWDAYSIFTGNGLLLPEMIGRPPILDRDRLMLDCNRANVECKGRYGDGHTSYEPQNCRISQNLWRDMLARYLGLGGPGSAQDYWDLQTMSNTHSQNLGYTDTYIHNRLHNYPRGMVTLGYFLSSPKLMIDRLTPGGTGTYITVDPDRHHPQRWPLLPLADWQAGKIPVCVVHDDGRVTLEATTDPV
;
A
#
# COMPACT_ATOMS: atom_id res chain seq x y z
N MET A 1 -0.07 22.47 -2.12
CA MET A 1 0.99 21.64 -1.47
C MET A 1 2.31 21.90 -2.18
N GLN A 2 3.44 21.78 -1.48
CA GLN A 2 4.77 21.84 -2.10
C GLN A 2 4.94 20.70 -3.11
N LEU A 3 5.63 20.94 -4.22
CA LEU A 3 5.99 19.89 -5.16
C LEU A 3 6.81 18.80 -4.47
N MET A 4 6.45 17.56 -4.70
CA MET A 4 7.19 16.40 -4.23
C MET A 4 7.01 15.24 -5.22
N THR A 5 7.86 14.24 -5.12
CA THR A 5 7.68 13.00 -5.86
C THR A 5 6.33 12.37 -5.53
N TRP A 6 5.60 11.97 -6.57
CA TRP A 6 4.31 11.32 -6.42
C TRP A 6 4.17 10.11 -7.32
N ASN A 7 3.70 9.00 -6.74
CA ASN A 7 3.44 7.77 -7.45
C ASN A 7 1.96 7.67 -7.85
N LEU A 8 1.69 7.16 -9.03
CA LEU A 8 0.39 6.67 -9.43
C LEU A 8 0.54 5.23 -9.93
N GLY A 9 -0.30 4.33 -9.44
CA GLY A 9 -0.28 2.91 -9.80
C GLY A 9 -1.66 2.38 -10.15
N ARG A 10 -1.68 1.26 -10.86
CA ARG A 10 -2.90 0.50 -11.17
C ARG A 10 -2.86 -0.81 -10.42
N LEU A 11 -3.97 -1.19 -9.76
CA LEU A 11 -4.04 -2.42 -8.97
C LEU A 11 -3.65 -3.64 -9.83
N GLY A 12 -2.63 -4.35 -9.40
CA GLY A 12 -2.23 -5.64 -9.97
C GLY A 12 -1.72 -5.63 -11.41
N SER A 13 -1.78 -4.50 -12.10
CA SER A 13 -1.40 -4.40 -13.52
C SER A 13 0.05 -3.99 -13.74
N ARG A 14 0.74 -3.60 -12.69
CA ARG A 14 2.12 -3.07 -12.74
C ARG A 14 2.31 -1.80 -13.57
N PHE A 15 1.26 -1.23 -14.14
CA PHE A 15 1.35 0.07 -14.79
C PHE A 15 1.47 1.18 -13.73
N GLY A 16 2.58 1.90 -13.77
CA GLY A 16 2.87 2.94 -12.79
C GLY A 16 3.60 4.14 -13.40
N LEU A 17 3.32 5.31 -12.84
CA LEU A 17 3.99 6.57 -13.14
C LEU A 17 4.49 7.18 -11.84
N GLN A 18 5.77 7.57 -11.79
CA GLN A 18 6.31 8.37 -10.70
C GLN A 18 6.78 9.71 -11.23
N PHE A 19 6.11 10.76 -10.82
CA PHE A 19 6.45 12.13 -11.17
C PHE A 19 7.53 12.65 -10.24
N GLU A 20 8.66 13.10 -10.79
CA GLU A 20 9.83 13.59 -10.07
C GLU A 20 10.14 15.05 -10.47
N PRO A 21 9.41 16.04 -9.90
CA PRO A 21 9.53 17.43 -10.35
C PRO A 21 10.95 17.99 -10.25
N TYR A 22 11.67 17.66 -9.20
CA TYR A 22 13.03 18.17 -8.97
C TYR A 22 14.09 17.49 -9.82
N ASN A 23 13.82 16.25 -10.29
CA ASN A 23 14.68 15.53 -11.23
C ASN A 23 14.27 15.78 -12.69
N ARG A 24 13.22 16.58 -12.92
CA ARG A 24 12.71 16.95 -14.26
C ARG A 24 12.42 15.72 -15.13
N ARG A 25 11.74 14.73 -14.56
CA ARG A 25 11.41 13.47 -15.26
C ARG A 25 10.20 12.78 -14.68
N VAL A 26 9.74 11.78 -15.42
CA VAL A 26 8.79 10.78 -14.93
C VAL A 26 9.46 9.41 -15.01
N MET A 27 9.45 8.64 -13.94
CA MET A 27 9.79 7.21 -14.02
C MET A 27 8.55 6.49 -14.51
N HIS A 28 8.69 5.73 -15.59
CA HIS A 28 7.58 5.18 -16.33
C HIS A 28 7.86 3.76 -16.79
N SER A 29 6.90 2.87 -16.59
CA SER A 29 6.90 1.53 -17.18
C SER A 29 5.50 0.93 -17.20
N GLY A 30 5.21 0.14 -18.22
CA GLY A 30 4.04 -0.74 -18.26
C GLY A 30 4.12 -1.91 -17.28
N LEU A 31 5.27 -2.15 -16.63
CA LEU A 31 5.50 -3.23 -15.66
C LEU A 31 5.88 -2.74 -14.27
N GLY A 32 5.72 -1.43 -14.01
CA GLY A 32 5.92 -0.82 -12.72
C GLY A 32 7.32 -0.26 -12.49
N ARG A 33 7.41 0.57 -11.48
CA ARG A 33 8.50 1.53 -11.30
C ARG A 33 9.90 0.90 -11.13
N PHE A 34 10.03 -0.28 -10.58
CA PHE A 34 11.34 -0.91 -10.36
C PHE A 34 11.93 -1.59 -11.59
N LEU A 35 11.14 -1.64 -12.67
CA LEU A 35 11.54 -2.20 -13.95
C LEU A 35 11.61 -1.13 -15.04
N ASP A 36 11.56 0.14 -14.68
CA ASP A 36 11.36 1.25 -15.58
C ASP A 36 12.61 2.09 -15.82
N LYS A 37 12.47 3.02 -16.75
CA LYS A 37 13.47 4.01 -17.12
C LYS A 37 12.90 5.42 -17.08
N PRO A 38 13.76 6.43 -16.92
CA PRO A 38 13.31 7.82 -16.95
C PRO A 38 12.76 8.21 -18.32
N LEU A 39 11.72 9.03 -18.27
CA LEU A 39 11.06 9.61 -19.42
C LEU A 39 10.98 11.13 -19.21
N ASP A 40 11.37 11.87 -20.23
CA ASP A 40 11.12 13.31 -20.31
C ASP A 40 9.69 13.54 -20.78
N LEU A 41 8.91 14.25 -19.98
CA LEU A 41 7.53 14.62 -20.28
C LEU A 41 7.40 16.13 -20.34
N ALA A 42 7.46 16.71 -21.54
CA ALA A 42 7.16 18.11 -21.76
C ALA A 42 5.67 18.28 -21.97
N VAL A 43 4.99 18.87 -21.00
CA VAL A 43 3.56 19.14 -21.04
C VAL A 43 3.29 20.57 -20.58
N GLY A 44 2.46 21.29 -21.35
CA GLY A 44 2.21 22.69 -21.07
C GLY A 44 1.45 23.41 -22.18
N LEU A 45 1.72 24.71 -22.31
CA LEU A 45 1.10 25.59 -23.30
C LEU A 45 2.12 26.47 -24.03
N VAL A 46 1.74 26.97 -25.20
CA VAL A 46 2.49 27.99 -25.96
C VAL A 46 1.85 29.34 -25.67
N GLU A 47 2.65 30.27 -25.16
CA GLU A 47 2.23 31.67 -24.96
C GLU A 47 2.10 32.40 -26.30
N PRO A 48 1.33 33.51 -26.40
CA PRO A 48 1.15 34.25 -27.65
C PRO A 48 2.43 34.75 -28.32
N ASP A 49 3.51 34.94 -27.57
CA ASP A 49 4.82 35.31 -28.08
C ASP A 49 5.66 34.12 -28.56
N GLY A 50 5.10 32.90 -28.51
CA GLY A 50 5.75 31.66 -28.90
C GLY A 50 6.56 30.98 -27.83
N LEU A 51 6.63 31.53 -26.60
CA LEU A 51 7.30 30.88 -25.47
C LEU A 51 6.50 29.67 -25.00
N GLN A 52 7.17 28.56 -24.84
CA GLN A 52 6.56 27.32 -24.32
C GLN A 52 6.72 27.25 -22.80
N ARG A 53 5.60 27.22 -22.09
CA ARG A 53 5.59 26.99 -20.65
C ARG A 53 5.35 25.52 -20.36
N VAL A 54 6.21 24.90 -19.53
CA VAL A 54 6.16 23.47 -19.18
C VAL A 54 6.05 23.23 -17.68
N LEU A 55 5.42 22.12 -17.33
CA LEU A 55 5.50 21.56 -15.97
C LEU A 55 6.91 20.96 -15.74
N PRO A 56 7.34 20.79 -14.47
CA PRO A 56 8.72 20.43 -14.12
C PRO A 56 9.04 18.93 -14.31
N PHE A 57 8.70 18.34 -15.48
CA PHE A 57 8.93 16.90 -15.76
C PHE A 57 9.85 16.67 -16.95
N THR A 58 10.48 17.73 -17.47
CA THR A 58 11.33 17.65 -18.65
C THR A 58 12.60 18.48 -18.50
N THR A 59 13.61 18.10 -19.23
CA THR A 59 14.83 18.88 -19.43
C THR A 59 14.71 19.90 -20.57
N ASP A 60 13.60 19.94 -21.33
CA ASP A 60 13.39 20.89 -22.43
C ASP A 60 13.48 22.35 -21.98
N ASN A 61 13.18 22.66 -20.72
CA ASN A 61 13.30 24.00 -20.16
C ASN A 61 14.73 24.56 -20.12
N ASP A 62 15.73 23.77 -20.47
CA ASP A 62 17.11 24.23 -20.64
C ASP A 62 17.36 24.74 -22.09
N HIS A 63 16.36 24.65 -23.00
CA HIS A 63 16.44 25.09 -24.37
C HIS A 63 15.83 26.48 -24.59
N PRO A 64 16.36 27.29 -25.49
CA PRO A 64 15.77 28.57 -25.85
C PRO A 64 14.30 28.44 -26.28
N GLY A 65 13.45 29.31 -25.74
CA GLY A 65 12.01 29.31 -26.04
C GLY A 65 11.19 28.28 -25.26
N VAL A 66 11.79 27.58 -24.29
CA VAL A 66 11.10 26.72 -23.34
C VAL A 66 11.46 27.13 -21.93
N GLU A 67 10.46 27.37 -21.09
CA GLU A 67 10.63 27.74 -19.67
C GLU A 67 9.61 26.99 -18.81
N GLN A 68 9.98 26.67 -17.57
CA GLN A 68 9.01 26.19 -16.60
C GLN A 68 7.99 27.28 -16.27
N PHE A 69 6.79 26.86 -15.88
CA PHE A 69 5.86 27.76 -15.20
C PHE A 69 6.54 28.37 -13.97
N SER A 70 6.36 29.67 -13.78
CA SER A 70 6.98 30.40 -12.65
C SER A 70 6.51 29.94 -11.29
N ASN A 71 5.31 29.39 -11.23
CA ASN A 71 4.69 28.92 -10.00
C ASN A 71 3.98 27.61 -10.27
N CYS A 72 4.46 26.53 -9.66
CA CYS A 72 3.86 25.21 -9.79
C CYS A 72 3.33 24.71 -8.45
N GLU A 73 2.13 24.16 -8.46
CA GLU A 73 1.47 23.58 -7.30
C GLU A 73 1.07 22.13 -7.60
N GLN A 74 0.97 21.33 -6.55
CA GLN A 74 0.54 19.93 -6.61
C GLN A 74 -0.64 19.71 -5.67
N PHE A 75 -1.65 18.98 -6.13
CA PHE A 75 -2.84 18.63 -5.35
C PHE A 75 -3.11 17.15 -5.50
N ASP A 76 -3.15 16.43 -4.39
CA ASP A 76 -3.40 15.01 -4.35
C ASP A 76 -4.84 14.67 -3.95
N ARG A 77 -5.33 13.58 -4.51
CA ARG A 77 -6.52 12.85 -4.08
C ARG A 77 -6.22 11.36 -4.08
N THR A 78 -7.13 10.58 -3.60
CA THR A 78 -6.93 9.12 -3.51
C THR A 78 -6.60 8.49 -4.87
N ASN A 79 -7.33 8.85 -5.93
CA ASN A 79 -7.17 8.28 -7.27
C ASN A 79 -6.64 9.28 -8.32
N SER A 80 -6.16 10.42 -7.92
CA SER A 80 -5.68 11.42 -8.86
C SER A 80 -4.65 12.38 -8.29
N ILE A 81 -3.86 12.96 -9.20
CA ILE A 81 -2.93 14.04 -8.91
C ILE A 81 -3.16 15.17 -9.90
N THR A 82 -3.13 16.40 -9.42
CA THR A 82 -3.23 17.61 -10.26
C THR A 82 -1.97 18.44 -10.09
N TYR A 83 -1.32 18.76 -11.20
CA TYR A 83 -0.27 19.76 -11.27
C TYR A 83 -0.81 21.03 -11.91
N ARG A 84 -0.53 22.15 -11.29
CA ARG A 84 -0.97 23.45 -11.75
C ARG A 84 0.24 24.35 -11.99
N GLY A 85 0.25 25.05 -13.11
CA GLY A 85 1.25 26.04 -13.45
C GLY A 85 0.59 27.36 -13.88
N TYR A 86 1.31 28.46 -13.74
CA TYR A 86 0.80 29.78 -14.05
C TYR A 86 1.66 30.49 -15.09
N SER A 87 0.99 31.05 -16.12
CA SER A 87 1.55 32.07 -17.01
C SER A 87 1.07 33.44 -16.51
N GLU A 88 1.88 34.09 -15.70
CA GLU A 88 1.54 35.38 -15.09
C GLU A 88 1.44 36.50 -16.13
N ARG A 89 2.29 36.46 -17.18
CA ARG A 89 2.30 37.43 -18.28
C ARG A 89 0.98 37.54 -19.03
N TYR A 90 0.28 36.40 -19.17
CA TYR A 90 -0.96 36.28 -19.96
C TYR A 90 -2.16 35.93 -19.09
N ARG A 91 -2.02 35.94 -17.75
CA ARG A 91 -3.08 35.62 -16.80
C ARG A 91 -3.77 34.30 -17.09
N LEU A 92 -2.96 33.25 -17.31
CA LEU A 92 -3.46 31.92 -17.58
C LEU A 92 -3.06 30.97 -16.47
N ARG A 93 -3.99 30.11 -16.11
CA ARG A 93 -3.77 28.94 -15.27
C ARG A 93 -3.83 27.68 -16.14
N PHE A 94 -2.77 26.92 -16.09
CA PHE A 94 -2.68 25.58 -16.71
C PHE A 94 -2.81 24.51 -15.64
N GLU A 95 -3.56 23.45 -15.92
CA GLU A 95 -3.69 22.29 -15.05
C GLU A 95 -3.50 21.00 -15.86
N LEU A 96 -2.71 20.08 -15.31
CA LEU A 96 -2.64 18.68 -15.73
C LEU A 96 -3.22 17.81 -14.61
N ASN A 97 -4.34 17.16 -14.88
CA ASN A 97 -4.94 16.22 -13.96
C ASN A 97 -4.76 14.79 -14.50
N ILE A 98 -4.28 13.89 -13.64
CA ILE A 98 -4.03 12.50 -14.00
C ILE A 98 -4.80 11.60 -13.04
N HIS A 99 -5.66 10.75 -13.60
CA HIS A 99 -6.52 9.84 -12.84
C HIS A 99 -6.02 8.41 -12.97
N SER A 100 -5.75 7.79 -11.83
CA SER A 100 -5.56 6.35 -11.64
C SER A 100 -6.87 5.77 -11.10
N VAL A 101 -7.80 5.47 -12.00
CA VAL A 101 -9.15 5.06 -11.59
C VAL A 101 -9.17 3.76 -10.78
N PHE A 102 -9.91 3.76 -9.69
CA PHE A 102 -10.10 2.61 -8.83
C PHE A 102 -11.51 2.63 -8.24
N TYR A 103 -12.11 1.45 -8.12
CA TYR A 103 -13.34 1.23 -7.39
C TYR A 103 -13.29 -0.15 -6.73
N PRO A 104 -13.54 -0.27 -5.41
CA PRO A 104 -13.41 -1.54 -4.71
C PRO A 104 -14.23 -2.66 -5.34
N GLN A 105 -13.66 -3.85 -5.40
CA GLN A 105 -14.27 -5.08 -5.93
C GLN A 105 -14.72 -5.01 -7.40
N ASN A 106 -14.38 -3.96 -8.12
CA ASN A 106 -14.54 -3.90 -9.57
C ASN A 106 -13.19 -4.20 -10.24
N GLU A 107 -12.97 -5.49 -10.56
CA GLU A 107 -11.71 -5.99 -11.13
C GLU A 107 -11.37 -5.30 -12.45
N MET A 108 -12.29 -5.31 -13.42
CA MET A 108 -12.05 -4.74 -14.74
C MET A 108 -11.72 -3.23 -14.71
N LEU A 109 -12.35 -2.48 -13.81
CA LEU A 109 -12.03 -1.07 -13.65
C LEU A 109 -10.67 -0.89 -12.99
N SER A 110 -10.40 -1.62 -11.91
CA SER A 110 -9.24 -1.38 -11.05
C SER A 110 -7.93 -1.93 -11.63
N THR A 111 -7.99 -3.02 -12.44
CA THR A 111 -6.81 -3.63 -13.06
C THR A 111 -6.50 -3.11 -14.46
N MET A 112 -7.43 -2.40 -15.11
CA MET A 112 -7.17 -1.89 -16.47
C MET A 112 -5.90 -1.02 -16.49
N PRO A 113 -4.91 -1.36 -17.34
CA PRO A 113 -3.63 -0.68 -17.35
C PRO A 113 -3.70 0.64 -18.14
N ALA A 114 -4.49 1.60 -17.64
CA ALA A 114 -4.66 2.90 -18.26
C ALA A 114 -4.81 4.03 -17.23
N PHE A 115 -4.29 5.20 -17.57
CA PHE A 115 -4.52 6.47 -16.90
C PHE A 115 -5.31 7.41 -17.80
N TYR A 116 -6.16 8.24 -17.20
CA TYR A 116 -6.82 9.33 -17.89
C TYR A 116 -6.11 10.65 -17.55
N LEU A 117 -5.74 11.40 -18.58
CA LEU A 117 -5.13 12.71 -18.45
C LEU A 117 -6.11 13.77 -18.93
N GLU A 118 -6.22 14.87 -18.20
CA GLU A 118 -6.97 16.03 -18.61
C GLU A 118 -6.09 17.28 -18.46
N MET A 119 -5.76 17.92 -19.55
CA MET A 119 -5.15 19.25 -19.55
C MET A 119 -6.23 20.30 -19.63
N ARG A 120 -6.02 21.39 -18.92
CA ARG A 120 -7.00 22.47 -18.83
C ARG A 120 -6.27 23.80 -18.81
N VAL A 121 -6.84 24.76 -19.48
CA VAL A 121 -6.43 26.16 -19.41
C VAL A 121 -7.63 27.05 -19.08
N SER A 122 -7.42 28.01 -18.20
CA SER A 122 -8.43 29.00 -17.83
C SER A 122 -7.79 30.35 -17.51
N PRO A 123 -8.52 31.47 -17.68
CA PRO A 123 -8.08 32.75 -17.13
C PRO A 123 -7.88 32.68 -15.61
N GLU A 124 -6.93 33.48 -15.14
CA GLU A 124 -6.68 33.63 -13.69
C GLU A 124 -6.40 35.10 -13.38
N ASP A 125 -7.26 35.72 -12.57
CA ASP A 125 -7.20 37.14 -12.26
C ASP A 125 -6.51 37.46 -10.92
N ASN A 126 -6.04 36.46 -10.19
CA ASN A 126 -5.47 36.65 -8.84
C ASN A 126 -4.01 37.15 -8.82
N PHE A 127 -3.44 37.48 -9.97
CA PHE A 127 -2.08 38.05 -10.07
C PHE A 127 -2.02 39.53 -9.73
N ARG A 128 -2.22 39.89 -8.47
CA ARG A 128 -2.31 41.28 -8.01
C ARG A 128 -1.00 42.10 -8.16
N ASN A 129 0.13 41.45 -8.39
CA ASN A 129 1.45 42.08 -8.39
C ASN A 129 2.13 42.13 -9.75
N PHE A 130 1.49 41.67 -10.83
CA PHE A 130 2.07 41.63 -12.16
C PHE A 130 1.22 42.43 -13.13
N GLU A 131 1.82 43.38 -13.85
CA GLU A 131 1.17 44.00 -15.00
C GLU A 131 1.17 42.99 -16.18
N PRO A 132 0.01 42.68 -16.78
CA PRO A 132 -0.03 41.81 -17.93
C PRO A 132 0.68 42.47 -19.12
N VAL A 133 1.43 41.67 -19.86
CA VAL A 133 2.19 42.15 -21.03
C VAL A 133 1.28 42.40 -22.25
N GLY A 134 0.06 41.84 -22.23
CA GLY A 134 -0.89 41.97 -23.32
C GLY A 134 -2.33 41.57 -22.90
N PRO A 135 -3.30 41.70 -23.81
CA PRO A 135 -4.63 41.19 -23.58
C PRO A 135 -4.62 39.69 -23.34
N ALA A 136 -5.61 39.19 -22.56
CA ALA A 136 -5.80 37.75 -22.42
C ALA A 136 -5.95 37.09 -23.81
N PRO A 137 -5.24 36.01 -24.10
CA PRO A 137 -5.32 35.36 -25.40
C PRO A 137 -6.71 34.76 -25.61
N THR A 138 -7.20 34.82 -26.82
CA THR A 138 -8.48 34.19 -27.20
C THR A 138 -8.33 32.72 -27.59
N GLU A 139 -7.11 32.28 -27.86
CA GLU A 139 -6.74 30.90 -28.18
C GLU A 139 -5.37 30.59 -27.60
N VAL A 140 -5.17 29.36 -27.16
CA VAL A 140 -3.87 28.82 -26.73
C VAL A 140 -3.61 27.47 -27.38
N GLU A 141 -2.35 27.16 -27.60
CA GLU A 141 -1.90 25.85 -28.03
C GLU A 141 -1.38 25.07 -26.83
N LEU A 142 -2.02 23.92 -26.52
CA LEU A 142 -1.53 22.95 -25.55
C LEU A 142 -0.67 21.92 -26.26
N PHE A 143 0.31 21.36 -25.54
CA PHE A 143 1.15 20.31 -26.09
C PHE A 143 1.55 19.28 -25.03
N ILE A 144 1.83 18.06 -25.51
CA ILE A 144 2.48 16.98 -24.78
C ILE A 144 3.56 16.37 -25.68
N ARG A 145 4.78 16.28 -25.17
CA ARG A 145 5.90 15.61 -25.85
C ARG A 145 6.53 14.61 -24.89
N VAL A 146 6.93 13.47 -25.44
CA VAL A 146 7.54 12.37 -24.71
C VAL A 146 8.89 12.05 -25.31
N ARG A 147 9.93 11.86 -24.48
CA ARG A 147 11.23 11.34 -24.89
C ARG A 147 11.70 10.28 -23.91
N ARG A 148 12.14 9.17 -24.46
CA ARG A 148 12.72 8.07 -23.69
C ARG A 148 13.78 7.39 -24.57
N GLY A 149 15.01 7.29 -24.06
CA GLY A 149 16.18 6.94 -24.87
C GLY A 149 16.23 5.52 -25.45
N ASP A 150 15.40 4.60 -24.93
CA ASP A 150 15.34 3.20 -25.34
C ASP A 150 14.02 2.82 -26.04
N THR A 151 13.22 3.81 -26.41
CA THR A 151 11.85 3.61 -26.87
C THR A 151 11.69 4.12 -28.30
N GLN A 152 11.12 3.29 -29.15
CA GLN A 152 10.63 3.74 -30.44
C GLN A 152 9.30 4.46 -30.23
N ILE A 153 9.24 5.74 -30.59
CA ILE A 153 8.04 6.57 -30.52
C ILE A 153 7.58 6.83 -31.95
N THR A 154 6.31 6.53 -32.22
CA THR A 154 5.68 6.75 -33.51
C THR A 154 4.40 7.55 -33.33
N ALA A 155 4.29 8.69 -34.03
CA ALA A 155 3.06 9.47 -34.04
C ALA A 155 2.12 8.94 -35.13
N GLY A 156 0.85 8.73 -34.75
CA GLY A 156 -0.27 8.50 -35.65
C GLY A 156 -1.21 9.70 -35.65
N ASP A 157 -2.29 9.62 -36.45
CA ASP A 157 -3.25 10.71 -36.60
C ASP A 157 -3.98 11.06 -35.29
N ASP A 158 -4.09 10.13 -34.37
CA ASP A 158 -4.86 10.24 -33.11
C ASP A 158 -4.02 10.15 -31.84
N GLY A 159 -2.71 9.83 -31.93
CA GLY A 159 -1.90 9.60 -30.73
C GLY A 159 -0.47 9.19 -31.00
N LEU A 160 0.17 8.76 -29.91
CA LEU A 160 1.54 8.24 -29.92
C LEU A 160 1.53 6.75 -29.56
N ARG A 161 2.38 5.97 -30.22
CA ARG A 161 2.79 4.61 -29.81
C ARG A 161 4.21 4.64 -29.28
N LEU A 162 4.43 3.93 -28.16
CA LEU A 162 5.73 3.74 -27.56
C LEU A 162 5.99 2.23 -27.47
N ASP A 163 7.00 1.77 -28.18
CA ASP A 163 7.41 0.36 -28.19
C ASP A 163 8.78 0.23 -27.54
N TYR A 164 8.88 -0.59 -26.49
CA TYR A 164 10.10 -0.79 -25.72
C TYR A 164 10.14 -2.19 -25.10
N THR A 165 11.30 -2.55 -24.54
CA THR A 165 11.48 -3.80 -23.80
C THR A 165 11.83 -3.54 -22.36
N VAL A 166 11.33 -4.39 -21.45
CA VAL A 166 11.60 -4.32 -20.02
C VAL A 166 12.29 -5.61 -19.60
N PRO A 167 13.52 -5.54 -19.05
CA PRO A 167 14.17 -6.70 -18.47
C PRO A 167 13.45 -7.11 -17.17
N LEU A 168 13.18 -8.40 -17.00
CA LEU A 168 12.53 -8.96 -15.83
C LEU A 168 13.55 -9.14 -14.67
N ALA A 169 14.21 -8.05 -14.32
CA ALA A 169 15.13 -7.96 -13.20
C ALA A 169 14.87 -6.68 -12.40
N PRO A 170 14.63 -6.76 -11.10
CA PRO A 170 14.47 -5.58 -10.27
C PRO A 170 15.78 -4.77 -10.24
N LEU A 171 15.66 -3.45 -10.29
CA LEU A 171 16.76 -2.53 -10.07
C LEU A 171 17.02 -2.46 -8.57
N ASP A 172 17.85 -3.37 -8.06
CA ASP A 172 18.21 -3.43 -6.64
C ASP A 172 19.05 -2.20 -6.25
N PRO A 173 18.49 -1.25 -5.47
CA PRO A 173 19.19 -0.04 -5.09
C PRO A 173 20.35 -0.30 -4.10
N TRP A 174 20.38 -1.49 -3.52
CA TRP A 174 21.41 -1.91 -2.54
C TRP A 174 22.55 -2.70 -3.19
N ALA A 175 22.34 -3.23 -4.39
CA ALA A 175 23.40 -3.93 -5.11
C ALA A 175 24.43 -2.94 -5.65
N LYS A 176 25.68 -3.40 -5.76
CA LYS A 176 26.70 -2.64 -6.49
C LYS A 176 26.24 -2.42 -7.93
N PRO A 177 26.47 -1.23 -8.53
CA PRO A 177 26.01 -0.91 -9.89
C PRO A 177 26.38 -1.97 -10.93
N GLU A 178 27.59 -2.55 -10.82
CA GLU A 178 28.06 -3.60 -11.73
C GLU A 178 27.24 -4.90 -11.60
N ALA A 179 26.91 -5.30 -10.37
CA ALA A 179 26.12 -6.49 -10.11
C ALA A 179 24.64 -6.30 -10.56
N SER A 180 24.08 -5.11 -10.38
CA SER A 180 22.76 -4.76 -10.92
C SER A 180 22.77 -4.79 -12.45
N ALA A 181 23.79 -4.20 -13.10
CA ALA A 181 23.91 -4.19 -14.56
C ALA A 181 24.04 -5.60 -15.13
N ALA A 182 24.84 -6.48 -14.49
CA ALA A 182 24.99 -7.87 -14.91
C ALA A 182 23.66 -8.63 -14.82
N ARG A 183 22.91 -8.50 -13.71
CA ARG A 183 21.60 -9.14 -13.57
C ARG A 183 20.60 -8.66 -14.62
N VAL A 184 20.57 -7.36 -14.92
CA VAL A 184 19.70 -6.79 -15.94
C VAL A 184 20.07 -7.30 -17.33
N ALA A 185 21.36 -7.44 -17.62
CA ALA A 185 21.84 -7.94 -18.92
C ALA A 185 21.53 -9.43 -19.14
N GLU A 186 21.44 -10.24 -18.08
CA GLU A 186 21.14 -11.67 -18.14
C GLU A 186 19.65 -11.98 -18.03
N ALA A 187 18.84 -11.02 -17.58
CA ALA A 187 17.40 -11.23 -17.40
C ALA A 187 16.66 -11.33 -18.73
N PRO A 188 15.64 -12.19 -18.84
CA PRO A 188 14.75 -12.16 -20.00
C PRO A 188 14.08 -10.78 -20.10
N ALA A 189 14.01 -10.25 -21.31
CA ALA A 189 13.34 -8.98 -21.57
C ALA A 189 12.03 -9.23 -22.31
N VAL A 190 10.97 -8.55 -21.89
CA VAL A 190 9.64 -8.67 -22.47
C VAL A 190 9.24 -7.39 -23.20
N PRO A 191 8.55 -7.49 -24.35
CA PRO A 191 8.04 -6.32 -25.06
C PRO A 191 6.88 -5.69 -24.30
N VAL A 192 6.85 -4.38 -24.29
CA VAL A 192 5.77 -3.57 -23.71
C VAL A 192 5.36 -2.52 -24.75
N HIS A 193 4.07 -2.34 -24.89
CA HIS A 193 3.48 -1.42 -25.85
C HIS A 193 2.60 -0.41 -25.10
N ASP A 194 2.91 0.86 -25.25
CA ASP A 194 2.06 1.94 -24.75
C ASP A 194 1.36 2.67 -25.87
N ARG A 195 0.22 3.25 -25.53
CA ARG A 195 -0.50 4.18 -26.39
C ARG A 195 -0.95 5.41 -25.61
N LEU A 196 -0.60 6.59 -26.10
CA LEU A 196 -1.10 7.87 -25.65
C LEU A 196 -2.05 8.42 -26.71
N LEU A 197 -3.36 8.32 -26.48
CA LEU A 197 -4.43 8.69 -27.40
C LEU A 197 -5.04 10.02 -27.03
N SER A 198 -5.24 10.93 -27.99
CA SER A 198 -6.07 12.13 -27.85
C SER A 198 -7.55 11.81 -28.07
N LEU A 199 -8.43 12.25 -27.15
CA LEU A 199 -9.87 12.17 -27.33
C LEU A 199 -10.47 13.41 -28.04
N ASN A 200 -9.61 14.35 -28.39
CA ASN A 200 -9.96 15.53 -29.19
C ASN A 200 -9.46 15.29 -30.62
N PRO A 201 -10.33 15.16 -31.60
CA PRO A 201 -9.96 14.80 -32.99
C PRO A 201 -9.14 15.87 -33.70
N GLU A 202 -9.14 17.11 -33.18
CA GLU A 202 -8.38 18.23 -33.73
C GLU A 202 -6.91 18.23 -33.29
N ALA A 203 -6.52 17.35 -32.39
CA ALA A 203 -5.13 17.20 -31.97
C ALA A 203 -4.29 16.67 -33.14
N VAL A 204 -3.11 17.24 -33.30
CA VAL A 204 -2.19 16.88 -34.40
C VAL A 204 -0.81 16.52 -33.84
N PRO A 205 -0.06 15.63 -34.53
CA PRO A 205 1.30 15.33 -34.16
C PRO A 205 2.21 16.58 -34.27
N VAL A 206 3.16 16.71 -33.33
CA VAL A 206 4.23 17.70 -33.46
C VAL A 206 5.22 17.30 -34.58
N PRO A 207 5.91 18.26 -35.21
CA PRO A 207 6.82 17.95 -36.34
C PRO A 207 7.92 16.94 -36.00
N THR A 208 8.33 16.85 -34.75
CA THR A 208 9.36 15.90 -34.27
C THR A 208 8.86 14.47 -34.14
N GLY A 209 7.53 14.23 -34.28
CA GLY A 209 6.94 12.90 -34.23
C GLY A 209 6.89 12.26 -32.83
N ASN A 210 7.23 13.01 -31.78
CA ASN A 210 7.26 12.50 -30.40
C ASN A 210 6.24 13.19 -29.48
N GLY A 211 5.25 13.84 -30.03
CA GLY A 211 4.25 14.57 -29.26
C GLY A 211 3.01 14.92 -30.05
N LEU A 212 2.07 15.51 -29.35
CA LEU A 212 0.79 16.00 -29.85
C LEU A 212 0.61 17.46 -29.46
N THR A 213 -0.13 18.22 -30.25
CA THR A 213 -0.54 19.59 -29.95
C THR A 213 -2.01 19.79 -30.27
N LEU A 214 -2.66 20.68 -29.54
CA LEU A 214 -4.05 21.05 -29.73
C LEU A 214 -4.28 22.54 -29.47
N LYS A 215 -4.84 23.25 -30.43
CA LYS A 215 -5.29 24.63 -30.26
C LYS A 215 -6.70 24.68 -29.67
N LEU A 216 -6.85 25.46 -28.63
CA LEU A 216 -8.11 25.57 -27.92
C LEU A 216 -8.47 27.04 -27.68
N PRO A 217 -9.76 27.45 -27.82
CA PRO A 217 -10.19 28.77 -27.44
C PRO A 217 -10.10 28.94 -25.91
N VAL A 218 -9.63 30.07 -25.45
CA VAL A 218 -9.67 30.42 -24.02
C VAL A 218 -11.05 30.99 -23.72
N THR A 219 -11.78 30.36 -22.80
CA THR A 219 -13.10 30.82 -22.39
C THR A 219 -13.00 31.46 -21.00
N GLU A 220 -13.78 32.52 -20.76
CA GLU A 220 -13.90 33.17 -19.45
C GLU A 220 -14.52 32.26 -18.37
N SER A 221 -15.05 31.11 -18.77
CA SER A 221 -15.61 30.11 -17.86
C SER A 221 -14.54 29.56 -16.92
N SER A 222 -14.84 29.54 -15.62
CA SER A 222 -14.00 28.91 -14.61
C SER A 222 -13.75 27.41 -14.88
N SER A 223 -14.59 26.78 -15.73
CA SER A 223 -14.43 25.40 -16.18
C SER A 223 -13.33 25.24 -17.22
N GLY A 224 -12.85 26.33 -17.87
CA GLY A 224 -11.79 26.31 -18.88
C GLY A 224 -12.05 25.38 -20.06
N VAL A 225 -11.15 25.35 -21.01
CA VAL A 225 -11.16 24.40 -22.12
C VAL A 225 -10.32 23.19 -21.77
N LYS A 226 -10.72 22.02 -22.25
CA LYS A 226 -10.14 20.76 -21.84
C LYS A 226 -9.63 19.95 -23.03
N TRP A 227 -8.39 19.47 -22.87
CA TRP A 227 -7.82 18.43 -23.71
C TRP A 227 -7.74 17.13 -22.91
N ARG A 228 -8.35 16.07 -23.45
CA ARG A 228 -8.46 14.77 -22.79
C ARG A 228 -7.65 13.73 -23.52
N LEU A 229 -6.88 12.94 -22.76
CA LEU A 229 -6.06 11.86 -23.30
C LEU A 229 -6.23 10.58 -22.47
N VAL A 230 -5.91 9.46 -23.09
CA VAL A 230 -5.77 8.16 -22.44
C VAL A 230 -4.34 7.68 -22.63
N TRP A 231 -3.67 7.29 -21.56
CA TRP A 231 -2.39 6.63 -21.61
C TRP A 231 -2.55 5.19 -21.15
N ALA A 232 -2.41 4.24 -22.05
CA ALA A 232 -2.57 2.81 -21.77
C ALA A 232 -1.27 2.07 -22.06
N THR A 233 -1.13 0.89 -21.44
CA THR A 233 -0.01 -0.03 -21.66
C THR A 233 -0.51 -1.46 -21.81
N HIS A 234 0.30 -2.32 -22.44
CA HIS A 234 0.06 -3.75 -22.50
C HIS A 234 1.36 -4.54 -22.62
N CYS A 235 1.45 -5.64 -21.86
CA CYS A 235 2.48 -6.67 -21.98
C CYS A 235 1.78 -8.03 -22.13
N ALA A 236 1.98 -8.67 -23.28
CA ALA A 236 1.36 -9.95 -23.59
C ALA A 236 2.16 -11.15 -23.04
N GLU A 237 3.39 -10.91 -22.55
CA GLU A 237 4.29 -11.96 -22.08
C GLU A 237 4.14 -12.23 -20.59
N PRO A 238 4.53 -13.42 -20.10
CA PRO A 238 4.56 -13.71 -18.68
C PRO A 238 5.59 -12.83 -17.96
N VAL A 239 5.22 -12.29 -16.81
CA VAL A 239 6.05 -11.32 -16.06
C VAL A 239 6.69 -11.89 -14.81
N LEU A 240 6.18 -13.03 -14.33
CA LEU A 240 6.68 -13.73 -13.15
C LEU A 240 6.73 -15.25 -13.41
N THR A 241 7.64 -15.92 -12.69
CA THR A 241 7.60 -17.36 -12.48
C THR A 241 7.22 -17.63 -11.03
N VAL A 242 6.14 -18.35 -10.79
CA VAL A 242 5.60 -18.58 -9.45
C VAL A 242 5.44 -20.07 -9.15
N ARG A 243 5.54 -20.46 -7.87
CA ARG A 243 5.02 -21.73 -7.39
C ARG A 243 3.54 -21.53 -7.07
N HIS A 244 2.69 -22.28 -7.74
CA HIS A 244 1.26 -22.24 -7.52
C HIS A 244 0.71 -23.66 -7.49
N LYS A 245 0.10 -24.07 -6.36
CA LYS A 245 -0.39 -25.43 -6.12
C LYS A 245 0.67 -26.50 -6.39
N GLY A 246 1.83 -26.31 -5.80
CA GLY A 246 2.96 -27.23 -5.89
C GLY A 246 3.70 -27.25 -7.23
N ALA A 247 3.22 -26.57 -8.27
CA ALA A 247 3.86 -26.49 -9.58
C ALA A 247 4.50 -25.12 -9.84
N VAL A 248 5.71 -25.12 -10.41
CA VAL A 248 6.38 -23.90 -10.90
C VAL A 248 5.90 -23.61 -12.31
N ARG A 249 5.43 -22.38 -12.54
CA ARG A 249 4.87 -21.97 -13.83
C ARG A 249 5.01 -20.47 -14.08
N PRO A 250 5.05 -20.04 -15.35
CA PRO A 250 4.94 -18.62 -15.71
C PRO A 250 3.50 -18.13 -15.43
N VAL A 251 3.38 -16.83 -15.11
CA VAL A 251 2.10 -16.15 -14.95
C VAL A 251 2.11 -14.81 -15.66
N TRP A 252 0.97 -14.46 -16.19
CA TRP A 252 0.67 -13.21 -16.91
C TRP A 252 -0.04 -12.23 -15.98
N LEU A 253 0.05 -10.95 -16.28
CA LEU A 253 -0.78 -9.96 -15.57
C LEU A 253 -2.27 -10.22 -15.82
N ARG A 254 -3.09 -10.11 -14.79
CA ARG A 254 -4.51 -10.47 -14.80
C ARG A 254 -5.29 -9.80 -15.92
N TYR A 255 -4.96 -8.56 -16.25
CA TYR A 255 -5.65 -7.81 -17.29
C TYR A 255 -5.54 -8.43 -18.69
N THR A 256 -4.54 -9.29 -18.94
CA THR A 256 -4.39 -9.99 -20.23
C THR A 256 -5.52 -11.01 -20.50
N GLU A 257 -6.29 -11.37 -19.48
CA GLU A 257 -7.52 -12.16 -19.67
C GLU A 257 -8.68 -11.34 -20.26
N HIS A 258 -8.58 -10.02 -20.19
CA HIS A 258 -9.63 -9.10 -20.65
C HIS A 258 -9.26 -8.38 -21.95
N TRP A 259 -7.99 -8.09 -22.15
CA TRP A 259 -7.48 -7.36 -23.30
C TRP A 259 -6.23 -8.05 -23.84
N ASN A 260 -6.20 -8.29 -25.14
CA ASN A 260 -5.13 -9.02 -25.81
C ASN A 260 -4.01 -8.13 -26.36
N ASP A 261 -4.23 -6.82 -26.45
CA ASP A 261 -3.26 -5.83 -26.89
C ASP A 261 -3.57 -4.43 -26.31
N VAL A 262 -2.69 -3.47 -26.59
CA VAL A 262 -2.84 -2.10 -26.11
C VAL A 262 -4.02 -1.36 -26.76
N ASP A 263 -4.37 -1.71 -28.00
CA ASP A 263 -5.49 -1.08 -28.71
C ASP A 263 -6.83 -1.50 -28.07
N ALA A 264 -6.98 -2.76 -27.71
CA ALA A 264 -8.13 -3.25 -26.97
C ALA A 264 -8.28 -2.57 -25.59
N VAL A 265 -7.17 -2.30 -24.90
CA VAL A 265 -7.20 -1.53 -23.64
C VAL A 265 -7.67 -0.09 -23.90
N VAL A 266 -7.14 0.57 -24.94
CA VAL A 266 -7.50 1.95 -25.29
C VAL A 266 -8.96 2.05 -25.68
N ASP A 267 -9.45 1.16 -26.56
CA ASP A 267 -10.83 1.16 -27.02
C ASP A 267 -11.82 1.03 -25.86
N GLU A 268 -11.53 0.11 -24.94
CA GLU A 268 -12.31 -0.06 -23.73
C GLU A 268 -12.21 1.16 -22.80
N ALA A 269 -11.01 1.71 -22.62
CA ALA A 269 -10.80 2.90 -21.78
C ALA A 269 -11.56 4.11 -22.32
N VAL A 270 -11.60 4.31 -23.63
CA VAL A 270 -12.35 5.38 -24.28
C VAL A 270 -13.86 5.15 -24.13
N ARG A 271 -14.33 3.95 -24.45
CA ARG A 271 -15.74 3.58 -24.43
C ARG A 271 -16.37 3.74 -23.04
N THR A 272 -15.64 3.38 -21.98
CA THR A 272 -16.15 3.36 -20.60
C THR A 272 -15.64 4.52 -19.73
N ARG A 273 -14.97 5.50 -20.34
CA ARG A 273 -14.28 6.59 -19.62
C ARG A 273 -15.13 7.29 -18.57
N ASP A 274 -16.28 7.77 -18.98
CA ASP A 274 -17.12 8.62 -18.11
C ASP A 274 -17.70 7.82 -16.93
N GLU A 275 -18.11 6.58 -17.17
CA GLU A 275 -18.55 5.64 -16.15
C GLU A 275 -17.42 5.35 -15.13
N ARG A 276 -16.23 5.00 -15.62
CA ARG A 276 -15.07 4.69 -14.76
C ARG A 276 -14.64 5.87 -13.92
N LEU A 277 -14.59 7.06 -14.52
CA LEU A 277 -14.27 8.29 -13.78
C LEU A 277 -15.35 8.63 -12.76
N ALA A 278 -16.63 8.40 -13.08
CA ALA A 278 -17.73 8.64 -12.14
C ALA A 278 -17.63 7.71 -10.91
N LEU A 279 -17.40 6.40 -11.13
CA LEU A 279 -17.20 5.43 -10.04
C LEU A 279 -15.99 5.76 -9.19
N SER A 280 -14.87 6.07 -9.83
CA SER A 280 -13.62 6.44 -9.13
C SER A 280 -13.81 7.71 -8.28
N ARG A 281 -14.43 8.74 -8.82
CA ARG A 281 -14.73 9.99 -8.09
C ARG A 281 -15.72 9.76 -6.95
N ARG A 282 -16.67 8.84 -7.12
CA ARG A 282 -17.60 8.45 -6.05
C ARG A 282 -16.85 7.84 -4.88
N PHE A 283 -15.89 6.96 -5.15
CA PHE A 283 -15.03 6.39 -4.12
C PHE A 283 -14.18 7.46 -3.42
N GLU A 284 -13.54 8.37 -4.17
CA GLU A 284 -12.79 9.50 -3.60
C GLU A 284 -13.66 10.35 -2.67
N LYS A 285 -14.82 10.80 -3.14
CA LYS A 285 -15.77 11.61 -2.36
C LYS A 285 -16.26 10.89 -1.09
N LEU A 286 -16.39 9.57 -1.15
CA LEU A 286 -16.75 8.79 0.02
C LEU A 286 -15.67 8.87 1.09
N LEU A 287 -14.40 8.70 0.72
CA LEU A 287 -13.27 8.81 1.64
C LEU A 287 -13.10 10.25 2.17
N GLU A 288 -13.34 11.25 1.32
CA GLU A 288 -13.27 12.67 1.69
C GLU A 288 -14.31 13.09 2.75
N GLN A 289 -15.37 12.31 2.96
CA GLN A 289 -16.38 12.58 4.02
C GLN A 289 -15.84 12.33 5.42
N ALA A 290 -14.85 11.42 5.58
CA ALA A 290 -14.27 11.13 6.87
C ALA A 290 -13.54 12.36 7.44
N PRO A 291 -13.66 12.65 8.75
CA PRO A 291 -13.08 13.81 9.39
C PRO A 291 -11.58 13.62 9.66
N LEU A 292 -10.84 13.22 8.64
CA LEU A 292 -9.39 13.14 8.67
C LEU A 292 -8.80 14.54 8.60
N ASP A 293 -7.73 14.80 9.34
CA ASP A 293 -6.97 16.03 9.17
C ASP A 293 -6.17 16.02 7.83
N ALA A 294 -5.51 17.14 7.53
CA ALA A 294 -4.80 17.27 6.27
C ALA A 294 -3.65 16.27 6.13
N ALA A 295 -2.88 16.05 7.19
CA ALA A 295 -1.74 15.12 7.18
C ALA A 295 -2.19 13.67 7.08
N GLU A 296 -3.22 13.25 7.83
CA GLU A 296 -3.85 11.93 7.73
C GLU A 296 -4.32 11.66 6.30
N ARG A 297 -4.94 12.65 5.66
CA ARG A 297 -5.46 12.56 4.29
C ARG A 297 -4.33 12.42 3.26
N HIS A 298 -3.33 13.31 3.33
CA HIS A 298 -2.17 13.26 2.43
C HIS A 298 -1.40 11.96 2.58
N LEU A 299 -1.17 11.52 3.82
CA LEU A 299 -0.49 10.27 4.13
C LEU A 299 -1.25 9.07 3.58
N SER A 300 -2.59 9.05 3.73
CA SER A 300 -3.44 7.99 3.19
C SER A 300 -3.41 7.95 1.66
N ASN A 301 -3.55 9.08 0.98
CA ASN A 301 -3.50 9.17 -0.48
C ASN A 301 -2.14 8.69 -1.02
N PHE A 302 -1.05 9.14 -0.40
CA PHE A 302 0.30 8.78 -0.81
C PHE A 302 0.60 7.29 -0.60
N SER A 303 0.28 6.76 0.57
CA SER A 303 0.43 5.34 0.91
C SER A 303 -0.38 4.44 -0.02
N TYR A 304 -1.62 4.84 -0.32
CA TYR A 304 -2.52 4.09 -1.17
C TYR A 304 -1.99 3.98 -2.61
N GLN A 305 -1.55 5.07 -3.23
CA GLN A 305 -1.00 5.04 -4.57
C GLN A 305 0.33 4.27 -4.62
N ASN A 306 1.16 4.41 -3.59
CA ASN A 306 2.38 3.64 -3.46
C ASN A 306 2.10 2.13 -3.32
N PHE A 307 1.08 1.73 -2.57
CA PHE A 307 0.64 0.33 -2.46
C PHE A 307 0.22 -0.23 -3.82
N LEU A 308 -0.61 0.50 -4.59
CA LEU A 308 -1.04 0.05 -5.92
C LEU A 308 0.15 -0.20 -6.84
N CYS A 309 1.19 0.64 -6.79
CA CYS A 309 2.42 0.46 -7.57
C CYS A 309 3.16 -0.85 -7.26
N ASN A 310 2.97 -1.42 -6.07
CA ASN A 310 3.67 -2.62 -5.64
C ASN A 310 2.86 -3.91 -5.85
N THR A 311 1.61 -3.83 -6.30
CA THR A 311 0.74 -4.99 -6.44
C THR A 311 0.96 -5.76 -7.74
N PHE A 312 0.90 -7.08 -7.65
CA PHE A 312 0.80 -8.03 -8.77
C PHE A 312 -0.49 -8.80 -8.64
N TRP A 313 -1.33 -8.74 -9.66
CA TRP A 313 -2.46 -9.67 -9.78
C TRP A 313 -2.32 -10.39 -11.10
N CYS A 314 -2.05 -11.68 -11.01
CA CYS A 314 -1.62 -12.51 -12.13
C CYS A 314 -2.59 -13.67 -12.36
N THR A 315 -2.46 -14.27 -13.54
CA THR A 315 -3.16 -15.49 -13.94
C THR A 315 -2.16 -16.51 -14.49
N ALA A 316 -2.40 -17.78 -14.15
CA ALA A 316 -1.68 -18.92 -14.72
C ALA A 316 -2.30 -19.45 -16.04
N ALA A 317 -3.28 -18.74 -16.57
CA ALA A 317 -3.88 -19.02 -17.88
C ALA A 317 -3.14 -18.27 -18.97
N GLU A 318 -2.67 -18.97 -20.01
CA GLU A 318 -2.18 -18.30 -21.21
C GLU A 318 -3.28 -17.40 -21.81
N PRO A 319 -2.95 -16.19 -22.29
CA PRO A 319 -3.89 -15.34 -23.00
C PRO A 319 -4.49 -16.10 -24.19
N VAL A 320 -5.81 -16.13 -24.28
CA VAL A 320 -6.49 -16.76 -25.42
C VAL A 320 -6.53 -15.75 -26.56
N ASN A 321 -5.77 -15.98 -27.62
CA ASN A 321 -5.90 -15.22 -28.85
C ASN A 321 -7.33 -15.40 -29.40
N GLY A 322 -8.16 -14.36 -29.31
CA GLY A 322 -9.50 -14.33 -29.91
C GLY A 322 -10.67 -14.37 -28.92
N LEU A 323 -10.65 -13.58 -27.86
CA LEU A 323 -11.85 -13.36 -27.04
C LEU A 323 -12.83 -12.46 -27.79
N THR A 324 -14.01 -13.01 -28.12
CA THR A 324 -15.16 -12.23 -28.59
C THR A 324 -15.76 -11.47 -27.39
N PRO A 325 -16.20 -10.19 -27.57
CA PRO A 325 -16.73 -9.37 -26.50
C PRO A 325 -18.12 -9.80 -25.96
N GLU A 326 -18.74 -10.80 -26.55
CA GLU A 326 -20.10 -11.21 -26.21
C GLU A 326 -20.13 -12.59 -25.52
N GLY A 327 -20.38 -12.57 -24.24
CA GLY A 327 -20.74 -13.74 -23.47
C GLY A 327 -20.39 -13.57 -22.00
N ASP A 328 -21.32 -13.92 -21.11
CA ASP A 328 -21.04 -14.11 -19.69
C ASP A 328 -19.72 -14.85 -19.52
N ALA A 329 -18.72 -14.18 -18.97
CA ALA A 329 -17.43 -14.81 -18.73
C ALA A 329 -17.71 -16.07 -17.89
N PRO A 330 -17.40 -17.28 -18.38
CA PRO A 330 -17.61 -18.47 -17.58
C PRO A 330 -16.92 -18.24 -16.25
N SER A 331 -17.58 -18.58 -15.14
CA SER A 331 -17.00 -18.50 -13.79
C SER A 331 -15.69 -19.29 -13.83
N ARG A 332 -14.60 -18.57 -14.14
CA ARG A 332 -13.27 -19.18 -14.27
C ARG A 332 -12.87 -19.72 -12.91
N PRO A 333 -12.35 -20.92 -12.81
CA PRO A 333 -12.00 -21.51 -11.54
C PRO A 333 -11.01 -20.55 -10.82
N PRO A 334 -11.22 -20.28 -9.53
CA PRO A 334 -10.31 -19.47 -8.70
C PRO A 334 -8.88 -20.02 -8.66
N ASP A 335 -8.66 -21.15 -9.21
CA ASP A 335 -7.45 -21.97 -9.27
C ASP A 335 -6.32 -21.37 -10.12
N ARG A 336 -6.57 -20.29 -10.84
CA ARG A 336 -5.59 -19.70 -11.77
C ARG A 336 -5.01 -18.38 -11.28
N GLU A 337 -5.59 -17.80 -10.23
CA GLU A 337 -5.20 -16.47 -9.77
C GLU A 337 -4.03 -16.55 -8.80
N TRP A 338 -3.13 -15.60 -8.95
CA TRP A 338 -2.01 -15.36 -8.05
C TRP A 338 -1.92 -13.86 -7.72
N PHE A 339 -1.82 -13.50 -6.44
CA PHE A 339 -1.75 -12.12 -6.01
C PHE A 339 -0.63 -11.95 -4.99
N SER A 340 0.12 -10.87 -5.10
CA SER A 340 1.07 -10.44 -4.08
C SER A 340 1.36 -8.94 -4.15
N THR A 341 2.05 -8.43 -3.14
CA THR A 341 2.75 -7.16 -3.22
C THR A 341 4.26 -7.38 -3.14
N TRP A 342 5.03 -6.50 -3.76
CA TRP A 342 6.43 -6.33 -3.40
C TRP A 342 6.55 -5.52 -2.11
N ASP A 343 7.47 -5.90 -1.25
CA ASP A 343 7.82 -5.11 -0.06
C ASP A 343 8.73 -3.91 -0.41
N GLY A 344 8.36 -3.20 -1.45
CA GLY A 344 9.01 -1.99 -1.91
C GLY A 344 10.39 -2.25 -2.49
N SER A 345 11.39 -1.53 -2.01
CA SER A 345 12.77 -1.62 -2.49
C SER A 345 13.50 -2.91 -2.11
N CYS A 346 12.90 -3.78 -1.32
CA CYS A 346 13.45 -5.09 -0.97
C CYS A 346 13.06 -6.19 -1.97
N PHE A 347 11.99 -6.00 -2.76
CA PHE A 347 11.52 -6.89 -3.84
C PHE A 347 11.07 -8.29 -3.44
N TYR A 348 10.80 -8.57 -2.17
CA TYR A 348 10.20 -9.82 -1.75
C TYR A 348 8.70 -9.80 -1.99
N HIS A 349 8.14 -10.93 -2.44
CA HIS A 349 6.71 -11.08 -2.73
C HIS A 349 5.93 -11.54 -1.51
N GLY A 350 4.78 -10.92 -1.27
CA GLY A 350 3.79 -11.39 -0.30
C GLY A 350 4.39 -11.70 1.06
N VAL A 351 5.19 -10.78 1.59
CA VAL A 351 5.87 -10.90 2.89
C VAL A 351 4.81 -10.85 3.99
N VAL A 352 4.73 -11.89 4.83
CA VAL A 352 3.61 -12.08 5.75
C VAL A 352 3.50 -10.92 6.76
N ASP A 353 4.61 -10.44 7.32
CA ASP A 353 4.63 -9.31 8.26
C ASP A 353 4.31 -7.96 7.59
N VAL A 354 4.64 -7.81 6.31
CA VAL A 354 4.28 -6.62 5.52
C VAL A 354 2.79 -6.61 5.21
N GLU A 355 2.27 -7.75 4.78
CA GLU A 355 0.85 -7.91 4.48
C GLU A 355 -0.02 -7.86 5.75
N TYR A 356 0.52 -8.22 6.91
CA TYR A 356 -0.14 -8.02 8.21
C TYR A 356 -0.47 -6.54 8.44
N ASN A 357 0.46 -5.63 8.20
CA ASN A 357 0.19 -4.19 8.26
C ASN A 357 -0.69 -3.70 7.10
N ALA A 358 -0.47 -4.20 5.86
CA ALA A 358 -1.27 -3.85 4.70
C ALA A 358 -2.70 -4.45 4.74
N SER A 359 -2.98 -5.37 5.67
CA SER A 359 -4.28 -6.05 5.80
C SER A 359 -5.46 -5.09 5.97
N MET A 360 -5.22 -3.87 6.43
CA MET A 360 -6.24 -2.82 6.50
C MET A 360 -6.86 -2.51 5.13
N PHE A 361 -6.09 -2.60 4.04
CA PHE A 361 -6.62 -2.48 2.68
C PHE A 361 -7.61 -3.60 2.36
N TYR A 362 -7.23 -4.83 2.69
CA TYR A 362 -8.04 -6.00 2.38
C TYR A 362 -9.33 -6.01 3.20
N PHE A 363 -9.24 -5.75 4.50
CA PHE A 363 -10.40 -5.68 5.37
C PHE A 363 -11.34 -4.53 5.02
N ALA A 364 -10.81 -3.38 4.63
CA ALA A 364 -11.62 -2.23 4.27
C ALA A 364 -12.28 -2.38 2.88
N LEU A 365 -11.54 -2.87 1.88
CA LEU A 365 -11.93 -2.73 0.48
C LEU A 365 -12.08 -4.05 -0.28
N TRP A 366 -11.19 -5.04 -0.03
CA TRP A 366 -11.13 -6.20 -0.91
C TRP A 366 -10.66 -7.51 -0.22
N PRO A 367 -11.47 -8.11 0.67
CA PRO A 367 -11.08 -9.31 1.44
C PRO A 367 -10.64 -10.51 0.58
N ARG A 368 -11.16 -10.62 -0.66
CA ARG A 368 -10.76 -11.68 -1.59
C ARG A 368 -9.27 -11.70 -1.90
N LEU A 369 -8.59 -10.53 -1.94
CA LEU A 369 -7.16 -10.48 -2.19
C LEU A 369 -6.35 -11.05 -1.01
N LEU A 370 -6.79 -10.80 0.23
CA LEU A 370 -6.20 -11.45 1.41
C LEU A 370 -6.38 -12.97 1.37
N ARG A 371 -7.54 -13.45 0.90
CA ARG A 371 -7.76 -14.88 0.72
C ARG A 371 -6.74 -15.50 -0.24
N LEU A 372 -6.44 -14.83 -1.36
CA LEU A 372 -5.41 -15.32 -2.31
C LEU A 372 -4.04 -15.44 -1.65
N LEU A 373 -3.66 -14.46 -0.81
CA LEU A 373 -2.42 -14.50 -0.03
C LEU A 373 -2.41 -15.63 0.99
N ILE A 374 -3.48 -15.78 1.78
CA ILE A 374 -3.63 -16.88 2.74
C ILE A 374 -3.48 -18.25 2.05
N ASP A 375 -4.11 -18.44 0.88
CA ASP A 375 -4.03 -19.67 0.10
C ASP A 375 -2.59 -19.95 -0.37
N GLN A 376 -1.88 -18.91 -0.81
CA GLN A 376 -0.50 -19.02 -1.30
C GLN A 376 0.51 -19.28 -0.19
N TRP A 377 0.35 -18.66 0.96
CA TRP A 377 1.17 -18.96 2.14
C TRP A 377 0.90 -20.39 2.64
N ALA A 378 -0.38 -20.79 2.70
CA ALA A 378 -0.78 -22.12 3.15
C ALA A 378 -0.22 -23.24 2.25
N ASP A 379 -0.13 -23.03 0.92
CA ASP A 379 0.48 -23.96 -0.04
C ASP A 379 2.00 -24.19 0.21
N ARG A 380 2.61 -23.37 1.05
CA ARG A 380 4.06 -23.37 1.34
C ARG A 380 4.41 -23.57 2.81
N ILE A 381 3.43 -23.86 3.66
CA ILE A 381 3.68 -24.25 5.04
C ILE A 381 4.55 -25.50 5.06
N ALA A 382 5.69 -25.42 5.74
CA ALA A 382 6.67 -26.48 5.79
C ALA A 382 6.69 -27.15 7.17
N PRO A 383 6.77 -28.50 7.27
CA PRO A 383 6.94 -29.21 8.53
C PRO A 383 8.24 -28.79 9.23
N HIS A 384 8.18 -28.60 10.53
CA HIS A 384 9.33 -28.35 11.39
C HIS A 384 9.56 -29.55 12.32
N THR A 385 10.63 -30.31 12.06
CA THR A 385 10.85 -31.64 12.65
C THR A 385 10.99 -31.61 14.16
N GLU A 386 11.72 -30.63 14.71
CA GLU A 386 12.00 -30.55 16.16
C GLU A 386 10.77 -30.22 16.97
N SER A 387 9.87 -29.40 16.44
CA SER A 387 8.62 -29.04 17.13
C SER A 387 7.49 -30.04 16.92
N GLY A 388 7.60 -30.90 15.90
CA GLY A 388 6.48 -31.69 15.42
C GLY A 388 5.35 -30.84 14.79
N GLY A 389 5.59 -29.55 14.62
CA GLY A 389 4.67 -28.58 14.03
C GLY A 389 5.09 -28.16 12.63
N ALA A 390 4.74 -26.92 12.26
CA ALA A 390 5.05 -26.34 10.96
C ALA A 390 5.35 -24.83 11.06
N ILE A 391 5.93 -24.30 9.98
CA ILE A 391 6.22 -22.88 9.83
C ILE A 391 5.65 -22.34 8.52
N VAL A 392 5.17 -21.11 8.57
CA VAL A 392 4.83 -20.30 7.39
C VAL A 392 6.11 -19.66 6.86
N PRO A 393 6.38 -19.69 5.53
CA PRO A 393 7.51 -18.96 4.96
C PRO A 393 7.32 -17.46 5.18
N ARG A 394 8.44 -16.72 5.35
CA ARG A 394 8.39 -15.27 5.50
C ARG A 394 7.81 -14.58 4.26
N ASP A 395 8.19 -15.04 3.08
CA ASP A 395 7.79 -14.47 1.79
C ASP A 395 7.59 -15.56 0.73
N LEU A 396 7.06 -15.15 -0.42
CA LEU A 396 6.76 -16.04 -1.54
C LEU A 396 7.87 -16.10 -2.59
N GLY A 397 8.94 -15.29 -2.46
CA GLY A 397 10.05 -15.23 -3.40
C GLY A 397 10.57 -13.82 -3.62
N TYR A 398 11.51 -13.67 -4.55
CA TYR A 398 12.26 -12.45 -4.77
C TYR A 398 12.26 -12.02 -6.25
N GLY A 399 12.11 -10.71 -6.51
CA GLY A 399 12.22 -10.12 -7.84
C GLY A 399 11.13 -10.58 -8.80
N CYS A 400 11.49 -11.18 -9.92
CA CYS A 400 10.55 -11.72 -10.89
C CYS A 400 10.37 -13.25 -10.76
N THR A 401 10.77 -13.83 -9.61
CA THR A 401 10.65 -15.25 -9.30
C THR A 401 10.05 -15.43 -7.91
N ALA A 402 8.87 -16.05 -7.84
CA ALA A 402 8.15 -16.30 -6.60
C ALA A 402 7.89 -17.79 -6.41
N THR A 403 8.99 -18.59 -6.36
CA THR A 403 8.93 -20.04 -6.25
C THR A 403 9.17 -20.56 -4.84
N ASP A 404 10.10 -19.95 -4.12
CA ASP A 404 10.51 -20.32 -2.78
C ASP A 404 10.84 -19.04 -1.99
N GLN A 405 10.91 -19.14 -0.66
CA GLN A 405 11.28 -18.00 0.19
C GLN A 405 12.59 -17.36 -0.29
N GLY A 406 12.56 -16.06 -0.51
CA GLY A 406 13.73 -15.31 -0.95
C GLY A 406 14.57 -14.77 0.21
N TYR A 407 13.95 -14.49 1.36
CA TYR A 407 14.66 -13.98 2.52
C TYR A 407 15.46 -15.10 3.21
N PRO A 408 16.71 -14.84 3.61
CA PRO A 408 17.62 -15.91 4.06
C PRO A 408 17.31 -16.47 5.45
N ARG A 409 16.41 -15.85 6.21
CA ARG A 409 16.10 -16.28 7.58
C ARG A 409 14.61 -16.49 7.78
N ASP A 410 14.25 -17.54 8.50
CA ASP A 410 12.88 -17.74 8.97
C ASP A 410 12.59 -16.84 10.17
N MET A 411 11.34 -16.44 10.28
CA MET A 411 10.78 -15.66 11.42
C MET A 411 9.54 -16.39 11.98
N PRO A 412 9.67 -17.65 12.42
CA PRO A 412 8.52 -18.54 12.53
C PRO A 412 7.57 -18.19 13.67
N VAL A 413 8.02 -17.56 14.75
CA VAL A 413 7.11 -17.09 15.81
C VAL A 413 6.28 -15.92 15.31
N GLU A 414 6.89 -14.98 14.62
CA GLU A 414 6.19 -13.81 14.09
C GLU A 414 5.24 -14.19 12.96
N GLU A 415 5.71 -14.93 11.96
CA GLU A 415 4.92 -15.21 10.75
C GLU A 415 3.81 -16.23 11.00
N ASN A 416 4.03 -17.26 11.82
CA ASN A 416 2.96 -18.14 12.26
C ASN A 416 1.86 -17.34 13.00
N SER A 417 2.27 -16.40 13.85
CA SER A 417 1.33 -15.56 14.58
C SER A 417 0.57 -14.62 13.65
N ASN A 418 1.25 -13.94 12.73
CA ASN A 418 0.62 -13.08 11.74
C ASN A 418 -0.40 -13.83 10.88
N PHE A 419 -0.04 -15.03 10.40
CA PHE A 419 -0.92 -15.87 9.60
C PHE A 419 -2.19 -16.27 10.35
N LEU A 420 -2.05 -16.79 11.59
CA LEU A 420 -3.19 -17.22 12.40
C LEU A 420 -4.13 -16.06 12.75
N LEU A 421 -3.59 -14.90 13.10
CA LEU A 421 -4.36 -13.70 13.38
C LEU A 421 -5.11 -13.20 12.15
N MET A 422 -4.46 -13.17 10.98
CA MET A 422 -5.12 -12.76 9.73
C MET A 422 -6.17 -13.78 9.29
N LEU A 423 -5.92 -15.08 9.45
CA LEU A 423 -6.89 -16.12 9.10
C LEU A 423 -8.15 -16.04 9.97
N GLU A 424 -8.00 -15.87 11.29
CA GLU A 424 -9.13 -15.71 12.19
C GLU A 424 -9.92 -14.44 11.87
N ALA A 425 -9.22 -13.31 11.72
CA ALA A 425 -9.85 -12.03 11.37
C ALA A 425 -10.57 -12.12 10.02
N TYR A 426 -9.96 -12.73 9.00
CA TYR A 426 -10.58 -12.95 7.70
C TYR A 426 -11.88 -13.75 7.82
N ALA A 427 -11.86 -14.85 8.55
CA ALA A 427 -13.02 -15.70 8.72
C ALA A 427 -14.19 -14.94 9.40
N HIS A 428 -13.90 -14.21 10.50
CA HIS A 428 -14.91 -13.40 11.20
C HIS A 428 -15.42 -12.23 10.34
N TRP A 429 -14.53 -11.58 9.60
CA TRP A 429 -14.84 -10.43 8.77
C TRP A 429 -15.70 -10.77 7.55
N THR A 430 -15.45 -11.94 6.94
CA THR A 430 -16.15 -12.36 5.72
C THR A 430 -17.27 -13.36 5.95
N GLY A 431 -17.20 -14.14 7.03
CA GLY A 431 -18.06 -15.30 7.26
C GLY A 431 -17.61 -16.57 6.50
N ASP A 432 -16.44 -16.55 5.83
CA ASP A 432 -15.93 -17.67 5.06
C ASP A 432 -15.32 -18.76 5.94
N VAL A 433 -16.16 -19.68 6.42
CA VAL A 433 -15.73 -20.84 7.21
C VAL A 433 -15.06 -21.93 6.37
N SER A 434 -15.21 -21.90 5.05
CA SER A 434 -14.67 -22.94 4.18
C SER A 434 -13.14 -22.99 4.24
N ARG A 435 -12.51 -21.81 4.38
CA ARG A 435 -11.04 -21.68 4.53
C ARG A 435 -10.56 -22.19 5.87
N VAL A 436 -11.27 -21.87 6.94
CA VAL A 436 -10.95 -22.38 8.29
C VAL A 436 -10.96 -23.91 8.28
N THR A 437 -11.97 -24.53 7.64
CA THR A 437 -12.07 -26.00 7.52
C THR A 437 -10.95 -26.58 6.68
N ALA A 438 -10.64 -25.98 5.54
CA ALA A 438 -9.59 -26.46 4.65
C ALA A 438 -8.18 -26.40 5.27
N LEU A 439 -7.95 -25.47 6.21
CA LEU A 439 -6.66 -25.21 6.83
C LEU A 439 -6.54 -25.74 8.28
N ALA A 440 -7.47 -26.57 8.74
CA ALA A 440 -7.50 -27.05 10.12
C ALA A 440 -6.21 -27.79 10.53
N ASP A 441 -5.64 -28.63 9.66
CA ASP A 441 -4.37 -29.34 9.92
C ASP A 441 -3.19 -28.34 10.01
N ALA A 442 -3.16 -27.34 9.12
CA ALA A 442 -2.15 -26.31 9.13
C ALA A 442 -2.23 -25.47 10.42
N VAL A 443 -3.43 -25.06 10.85
CA VAL A 443 -3.66 -24.32 12.11
C VAL A 443 -3.11 -25.09 13.30
N GLU A 444 -3.39 -26.40 13.39
CA GLU A 444 -2.89 -27.25 14.47
C GLU A 444 -1.36 -27.36 14.46
N ALA A 445 -0.75 -27.56 13.28
CA ALA A 445 0.69 -27.65 13.13
C ALA A 445 1.40 -26.34 13.45
N LEU A 446 0.85 -25.17 13.03
CA LEU A 446 1.39 -23.86 13.35
C LEU A 446 1.30 -23.56 14.86
N ALA A 447 0.16 -23.91 15.50
CA ALA A 447 0.00 -23.78 16.95
C ALA A 447 0.99 -24.66 17.70
N SER A 448 1.25 -25.89 17.23
CA SER A 448 2.25 -26.82 17.83
C SER A 448 3.64 -26.18 17.81
N TYR A 449 4.05 -25.50 16.72
CA TYR A 449 5.30 -24.75 16.68
C TYR A 449 5.31 -23.62 17.72
N LEU A 450 4.26 -22.80 17.78
CA LEU A 450 4.18 -21.71 18.74
C LEU A 450 4.23 -22.16 20.20
N LEU A 451 3.66 -23.32 20.52
CA LEU A 451 3.79 -23.94 21.82
C LEU A 451 5.23 -24.38 22.13
N TRP A 452 5.90 -25.02 21.16
CA TRP A 452 7.28 -25.47 21.27
C TRP A 452 8.29 -24.31 21.39
N ALA A 453 7.99 -23.14 20.81
CA ALA A 453 8.86 -21.97 20.82
C ALA A 453 9.11 -21.42 22.24
N ASP A 454 8.21 -21.64 23.21
CA ASP A 454 8.41 -21.35 24.62
C ASP A 454 9.09 -22.56 25.31
N ALA A 455 10.42 -22.60 25.24
CA ALA A 455 11.20 -23.77 25.62
C ALA A 455 11.20 -24.10 27.11
N ASP A 456 11.08 -23.10 27.97
CA ASP A 456 11.16 -23.24 29.42
C ASP A 456 9.81 -23.05 30.13
N GLY A 457 8.77 -22.85 29.34
CA GLY A 457 7.41 -22.64 29.86
C GLY A 457 7.22 -21.31 30.58
N SER A 458 8.06 -20.32 30.27
CA SER A 458 8.00 -18.97 30.86
C SER A 458 6.86 -18.08 30.34
N GLY A 459 6.19 -18.50 29.27
CA GLY A 459 5.21 -17.69 28.54
C GLY A 459 5.86 -16.91 27.38
N PHE A 460 7.18 -16.83 27.34
CA PHE A 460 7.92 -16.11 26.32
C PHE A 460 8.60 -17.06 25.35
N PRO A 461 8.51 -16.82 24.03
CA PRO A 461 9.26 -17.62 23.07
C PRO A 461 10.75 -17.37 23.25
N SER A 462 11.54 -18.44 23.22
CA SER A 462 13.01 -18.40 23.29
C SER A 462 13.66 -19.09 22.10
N ARG A 463 12.86 -19.65 21.18
CA ARG A 463 13.27 -20.27 19.92
C ARG A 463 12.51 -19.63 18.77
N GLY A 464 13.19 -19.48 17.62
CA GLY A 464 12.59 -18.90 16.42
C GLY A 464 12.17 -17.44 16.57
N VAL A 465 12.87 -16.66 17.38
CA VAL A 465 12.53 -15.29 17.77
C VAL A 465 13.07 -14.21 16.82
N ASN A 466 13.63 -14.60 15.67
CA ASN A 466 13.89 -13.63 14.61
C ASN A 466 12.59 -12.91 14.25
N ASN A 467 12.70 -11.63 13.95
CA ASN A 467 11.53 -10.79 13.73
C ASN A 467 11.79 -9.72 12.64
N ALA A 468 10.74 -9.11 12.17
CA ALA A 468 10.79 -8.10 11.11
C ALA A 468 11.42 -6.77 11.53
N MET A 469 11.86 -6.64 12.79
CA MET A 469 12.50 -5.43 13.34
C MET A 469 14.03 -5.55 13.34
N ASP A 470 14.58 -6.15 12.30
CA ASP A 470 15.99 -6.47 12.11
C ASP A 470 16.99 -5.30 12.24
N HIS A 471 16.49 -4.07 12.14
CA HIS A 471 17.28 -2.85 12.36
C HIS A 471 16.87 -2.05 13.60
N ALA A 472 16.10 -2.65 14.50
CA ALA A 472 15.77 -2.06 15.80
C ALA A 472 16.96 -2.12 16.77
N GLY A 473 16.83 -1.49 17.93
CA GLY A 473 17.80 -1.55 19.00
C GLY A 473 18.03 -2.97 19.52
N PRO A 474 19.13 -3.19 20.28
CA PRO A 474 19.58 -4.52 20.70
C PRO A 474 18.51 -5.38 21.34
N ALA A 475 17.68 -4.81 22.21
CA ALA A 475 16.66 -5.56 22.93
C ALA A 475 15.60 -6.17 22.00
N ILE A 476 15.16 -5.45 20.96
CA ILE A 476 14.20 -6.00 19.98
C ILE A 476 14.89 -6.99 19.04
N ARG A 477 16.15 -6.71 18.67
CA ARG A 477 16.84 -7.53 17.67
C ARG A 477 17.36 -8.84 18.24
N PHE A 478 17.86 -8.85 19.47
CA PHE A 478 18.64 -9.96 20.01
C PHE A 478 18.02 -10.67 21.22
N ALA A 479 16.97 -10.10 21.85
CA ALA A 479 16.34 -10.77 22.98
C ALA A 479 15.70 -12.09 22.56
N ARG A 480 15.84 -13.12 23.40
CA ARG A 480 15.13 -14.39 23.24
C ARG A 480 13.77 -14.41 23.92
N LYS A 481 13.51 -13.53 24.88
CA LYS A 481 12.24 -13.42 25.61
C LYS A 481 11.60 -12.04 25.39
N GLN A 482 11.29 -11.75 24.14
CA GLN A 482 10.69 -10.48 23.74
C GLN A 482 9.23 -10.40 24.13
N THR A 483 8.81 -9.30 24.75
CA THR A 483 7.45 -9.10 25.21
C THR A 483 6.46 -9.03 24.05
N TYR A 484 6.79 -8.28 22.96
CA TYR A 484 5.85 -8.18 21.87
C TYR A 484 5.61 -9.51 21.13
N LEU A 485 6.67 -10.34 20.97
CA LEU A 485 6.50 -11.69 20.40
C LEU A 485 5.72 -12.62 21.34
N ALA A 486 5.90 -12.48 22.64
CA ALA A 486 5.12 -13.25 23.62
C ALA A 486 3.64 -12.90 23.56
N VAL A 487 3.28 -11.62 23.56
CA VAL A 487 1.90 -11.12 23.45
C VAL A 487 1.27 -11.54 22.11
N LYS A 488 1.98 -11.35 21.00
CA LYS A 488 1.51 -11.73 19.66
C LYS A 488 1.31 -13.23 19.54
N ARG A 489 2.25 -14.04 20.07
CA ARG A 489 2.17 -15.50 20.11
C ARG A 489 0.93 -15.96 20.88
N VAL A 490 0.65 -15.39 22.06
CA VAL A 490 -0.50 -15.76 22.86
C VAL A 490 -1.82 -15.37 22.17
N ALA A 491 -1.87 -14.20 21.53
CA ALA A 491 -3.01 -13.80 20.71
C ALA A 491 -3.25 -14.80 19.56
N ALA A 492 -2.19 -15.22 18.89
CA ALA A 492 -2.25 -16.20 17.81
C ALA A 492 -2.63 -17.61 18.27
N LEU A 493 -2.16 -18.04 19.45
CA LEU A 493 -2.58 -19.33 20.04
C LEU A 493 -4.06 -19.29 20.38
N ARG A 494 -4.59 -18.20 20.90
CA ARG A 494 -6.05 -18.05 21.15
C ARG A 494 -6.82 -18.07 19.83
N ALA A 495 -6.33 -17.42 18.78
CA ALA A 495 -6.90 -17.51 17.45
C ALA A 495 -6.92 -18.96 16.95
N ALA A 496 -5.81 -19.69 17.10
CA ALA A 496 -5.74 -21.11 16.73
C ALA A 496 -6.72 -21.97 17.51
N ALA A 497 -6.84 -21.78 18.84
CA ALA A 497 -7.80 -22.51 19.66
C ALA A 497 -9.25 -22.29 19.18
N ASN A 498 -9.62 -21.04 18.86
CA ASN A 498 -10.93 -20.71 18.31
C ASN A 498 -11.19 -21.38 16.96
N LEU A 499 -10.21 -21.33 16.04
CA LEU A 499 -10.30 -21.95 14.71
C LEU A 499 -10.40 -23.47 14.82
N LEU A 500 -9.63 -24.12 15.71
CA LEU A 500 -9.67 -25.56 15.95
C LEU A 500 -11.01 -25.99 16.56
N ALA A 501 -11.50 -25.27 17.58
CA ALA A 501 -12.80 -25.55 18.19
C ALA A 501 -13.94 -25.50 17.18
N ARG A 502 -13.90 -24.50 16.28
CA ARG A 502 -14.90 -24.34 15.21
C ARG A 502 -14.88 -25.48 14.19
N ASN A 503 -13.73 -26.12 14.00
CA ASN A 503 -13.57 -27.30 13.15
C ASN A 503 -13.84 -28.65 13.90
N GLY A 504 -14.38 -28.60 15.10
CA GLY A 504 -14.67 -29.78 15.90
C GLY A 504 -13.44 -30.46 16.53
N ARG A 505 -12.26 -29.82 16.45
CA ARG A 505 -11.01 -30.31 17.06
C ARG A 505 -10.94 -29.87 18.53
N SER A 506 -11.90 -30.32 19.33
CA SER A 506 -12.10 -29.79 20.69
C SER A 506 -10.95 -30.10 21.63
N GLU A 507 -10.27 -31.24 21.52
CA GLU A 507 -9.16 -31.59 22.40
C GLU A 507 -7.90 -30.74 22.11
N PRO A 508 -7.41 -30.63 20.86
CA PRO A 508 -6.35 -29.67 20.55
C PRO A 508 -6.69 -28.23 20.95
N ALA A 509 -7.91 -27.77 20.68
CA ALA A 509 -8.35 -26.42 21.06
C ALA A 509 -8.24 -26.19 22.57
N ARG A 510 -8.73 -27.14 23.38
CA ARG A 510 -8.68 -27.06 24.85
C ARG A 510 -7.24 -27.04 25.40
N LEU A 511 -6.34 -27.83 24.80
CA LEU A 511 -4.93 -27.85 25.21
C LEU A 511 -4.24 -26.51 24.91
N VAL A 512 -4.50 -25.94 23.75
CA VAL A 512 -3.96 -24.63 23.36
C VAL A 512 -4.51 -23.53 24.28
N GLU A 513 -5.82 -23.50 24.55
CA GLU A 513 -6.45 -22.46 25.37
C GLU A 513 -5.95 -22.52 26.83
N ALA A 514 -5.80 -23.74 27.40
CA ALA A 514 -5.25 -23.89 28.74
C ALA A 514 -3.80 -23.33 28.86
N ARG A 515 -3.03 -23.40 27.77
CA ARG A 515 -1.69 -22.83 27.74
C ARG A 515 -1.72 -21.30 27.63
N VAL A 516 -2.64 -20.75 26.83
CA VAL A 516 -2.86 -19.31 26.68
C VAL A 516 -3.11 -18.65 28.03
N GLU A 517 -4.04 -19.16 28.83
CA GLU A 517 -4.37 -18.59 30.15
C GLU A 517 -3.17 -18.57 31.08
N GLY A 518 -2.40 -19.67 31.11
CA GLY A 518 -1.19 -19.74 31.93
C GLY A 518 -0.07 -18.80 31.49
N ASP A 519 0.10 -18.66 30.18
CA ASP A 519 1.16 -17.81 29.62
C ASP A 519 0.84 -16.32 29.78
N LEU A 520 -0.44 -15.93 29.71
CA LEU A 520 -0.86 -14.54 29.97
C LEU A 520 -0.44 -14.04 31.37
N GLN A 521 -0.73 -14.83 32.39
CA GLN A 521 -0.35 -14.43 33.76
C GLN A 521 1.18 -14.26 33.91
N LYS A 522 1.96 -15.16 33.25
CA LYS A 522 3.42 -15.08 33.32
C LYS A 522 3.97 -13.85 32.59
N ILE A 523 3.35 -13.47 31.45
CA ILE A 523 3.72 -12.26 30.72
C ILE A 523 3.44 -11.02 31.56
N GLU A 524 2.24 -10.94 32.17
CA GLU A 524 1.84 -9.83 33.03
C GLU A 524 2.76 -9.68 34.24
N ASP A 525 3.18 -10.80 34.84
CA ASP A 525 4.03 -10.81 36.06
C ASP A 525 5.49 -10.47 35.72
N ALA A 526 6.00 -10.91 34.59
CA ALA A 526 7.43 -10.80 34.25
C ALA A 526 7.76 -9.52 33.47
N ALA A 527 6.85 -9.03 32.61
CA ALA A 527 7.15 -7.88 31.75
C ALA A 527 6.64 -6.54 32.30
N TRP A 528 5.68 -6.52 33.24
CA TRP A 528 5.13 -5.27 33.77
C TRP A 528 6.08 -4.55 34.71
N MET A 529 6.53 -3.35 34.35
CA MET A 529 7.49 -2.53 35.11
C MET A 529 6.82 -1.47 36.02
N GLY A 530 5.49 -1.50 36.14
CA GLY A 530 4.73 -0.55 36.94
C GLY A 530 4.01 0.53 36.16
N ASP A 531 4.55 0.95 35.03
CA ASP A 531 3.94 1.94 34.14
C ASP A 531 4.06 1.60 32.62
N HIS A 532 4.78 0.54 32.29
CA HIS A 532 4.94 0.02 30.92
C HIS A 532 5.33 -1.46 30.94
N TYR A 533 5.30 -2.11 29.77
CA TYR A 533 5.87 -3.44 29.57
C TYR A 533 7.30 -3.33 29.05
N ALA A 534 8.24 -4.01 29.71
CA ALA A 534 9.63 -4.10 29.27
C ALA A 534 9.71 -4.70 27.85
N VAL A 535 10.70 -4.31 27.07
CA VAL A 535 10.97 -4.88 25.74
C VAL A 535 11.22 -6.39 25.83
N ALA A 536 11.97 -6.83 26.86
CA ALA A 536 12.26 -8.24 27.10
C ALA A 536 12.12 -8.56 28.59
N ALA A 537 11.63 -9.76 28.90
CA ALA A 537 11.45 -10.21 30.28
C ALA A 537 12.72 -10.60 31.03
N ASP A 538 13.83 -10.77 30.30
CA ASP A 538 15.10 -11.24 30.88
C ASP A 538 16.28 -10.61 30.13
N LYS A 539 17.02 -9.77 30.84
CA LYS A 539 18.20 -9.07 30.32
C LYS A 539 19.39 -9.98 29.98
N SER A 540 19.38 -11.22 30.47
CA SER A 540 20.43 -12.22 30.23
C SER A 540 20.06 -13.22 29.12
N ALA A 541 18.80 -13.23 28.66
CA ALA A 541 18.30 -14.15 27.66
C ALA A 541 18.35 -13.50 26.26
N PHE A 542 19.50 -13.51 25.60
CA PHE A 542 19.69 -12.96 24.26
C PHE A 542 20.63 -13.82 23.41
N GLU A 543 20.73 -13.50 22.12
CA GLU A 543 21.67 -14.14 21.19
C GLU A 543 23.10 -13.76 21.58
N ILE A 544 24.02 -14.73 21.53
CA ILE A 544 25.41 -14.49 21.85
C ILE A 544 26.26 -14.01 20.67
N VAL A 545 25.71 -14.19 19.46
CA VAL A 545 26.26 -13.74 18.20
C VAL A 545 25.21 -12.98 17.41
N ASP A 546 25.63 -12.00 16.67
CA ASP A 546 24.78 -11.32 15.70
C ASP A 546 24.39 -12.31 14.59
N PRO A 547 23.11 -12.61 14.37
CA PRO A 547 22.66 -13.59 13.38
C PRO A 547 22.97 -13.18 11.93
N ASP A 548 23.23 -11.89 11.66
CA ASP A 548 23.55 -11.38 10.32
C ASP A 548 25.04 -11.51 10.00
N THR A 549 25.89 -11.24 10.98
CA THR A 549 27.33 -11.15 10.78
C THR A 549 28.10 -12.33 11.36
N GLY A 550 27.48 -13.11 12.25
CA GLY A 550 28.14 -14.17 13.01
C GLY A 550 29.15 -13.66 14.06
N ALA A 551 29.25 -12.34 14.24
CA ALA A 551 30.16 -11.75 15.21
C ALA A 551 29.63 -11.87 16.65
N PRO A 552 30.47 -12.11 17.66
CA PRO A 552 30.05 -12.06 19.05
C PRO A 552 29.45 -10.70 19.40
N LEU A 553 28.32 -10.70 20.13
CA LEU A 553 27.75 -9.47 20.65
C LEU A 553 28.57 -8.94 21.83
N PRO A 554 28.82 -7.62 21.91
CA PRO A 554 29.67 -7.01 22.93
C PRO A 554 28.91 -6.70 24.23
N TYR A 555 27.90 -7.51 24.60
CA TYR A 555 27.01 -7.22 25.73
C TYR A 555 27.16 -8.25 26.85
N ASP A 556 27.31 -7.79 28.08
CA ASP A 556 27.17 -8.60 29.31
C ASP A 556 25.71 -8.70 29.74
N GLU A 557 24.93 -7.61 29.54
CA GLU A 557 23.49 -7.52 29.71
C GLU A 557 22.89 -6.85 28.46
N LEU A 558 21.68 -7.22 28.07
CA LEU A 558 21.02 -6.74 26.86
C LEU A 558 20.61 -5.25 27.00
N PRO A 559 21.20 -4.33 26.23
CA PRO A 559 20.86 -2.91 26.34
C PRO A 559 19.42 -2.64 25.91
N GLY A 560 18.69 -1.84 26.70
CA GLY A 560 17.31 -1.43 26.40
C GLY A 560 16.27 -2.52 26.63
N TRP A 561 16.59 -3.56 27.42
CA TRP A 561 15.65 -4.63 27.74
C TRP A 561 14.44 -4.12 28.52
N ASP A 562 14.61 -3.10 29.37
CA ASP A 562 13.61 -2.45 30.22
C ASP A 562 13.05 -1.14 29.63
N ALA A 563 13.37 -0.84 28.36
CA ALA A 563 12.92 0.37 27.70
C ALA A 563 11.40 0.33 27.40
N TYR A 564 10.80 1.51 27.21
CA TYR A 564 9.47 1.65 26.64
C TYR A 564 9.49 1.24 25.16
N SER A 565 8.39 0.66 24.68
CA SER A 565 8.31 0.18 23.30
C SER A 565 6.96 0.46 22.66
N ILE A 566 6.95 0.76 21.36
CA ILE A 566 5.71 0.89 20.59
C ILE A 566 5.13 -0.46 20.15
N PHE A 567 5.81 -1.59 20.42
CA PHE A 567 5.46 -2.89 19.84
C PHE A 567 4.59 -3.77 20.74
N THR A 568 4.46 -3.49 22.03
CA THR A 568 3.75 -4.36 22.99
C THR A 568 2.40 -4.84 22.45
N GLY A 569 1.59 -3.93 21.92
CA GLY A 569 0.26 -4.22 21.37
C GLY A 569 0.23 -4.67 19.90
N ASN A 570 1.37 -4.97 19.25
CA ASN A 570 1.43 -5.22 17.81
C ASN A 570 0.50 -6.37 17.33
N GLY A 571 0.27 -7.40 18.16
CA GLY A 571 -0.61 -8.53 17.87
C GLY A 571 -2.09 -8.32 18.20
N LEU A 572 -2.53 -7.16 18.73
CA LEU A 572 -3.81 -7.03 19.40
C LEU A 572 -4.92 -6.36 18.56
N LEU A 573 -4.58 -5.59 17.51
CA LEU A 573 -5.59 -4.84 16.75
C LEU A 573 -6.60 -5.76 16.05
N LEU A 574 -6.17 -6.81 15.36
CA LEU A 574 -7.09 -7.72 14.66
C LEU A 574 -8.02 -8.47 15.62
N PRO A 575 -7.57 -9.02 16.77
CA PRO A 575 -8.45 -9.58 17.79
C PRO A 575 -9.51 -8.59 18.29
N GLU A 576 -9.14 -7.34 18.57
CA GLU A 576 -10.09 -6.30 18.99
C GLU A 576 -11.15 -6.03 17.90
N MET A 577 -10.76 -5.95 16.64
CA MET A 577 -11.67 -5.70 15.50
C MET A 577 -12.70 -6.80 15.26
N ILE A 578 -12.50 -7.98 15.83
CA ILE A 578 -13.45 -9.10 15.77
C ILE A 578 -14.07 -9.43 17.14
N GLY A 579 -13.91 -8.55 18.12
CA GLY A 579 -14.56 -8.65 19.44
C GLY A 579 -14.01 -9.75 20.34
N ARG A 580 -12.72 -10.07 20.23
CA ARG A 580 -12.09 -11.02 21.15
C ARG A 580 -11.87 -10.43 22.53
N PRO A 581 -11.91 -11.24 23.58
CA PRO A 581 -11.52 -10.80 24.91
C PRO A 581 -10.10 -10.21 24.91
N PRO A 582 -9.85 -9.18 25.73
CA PRO A 582 -8.51 -8.61 25.86
C PRO A 582 -7.46 -9.67 26.19
N ILE A 583 -6.26 -9.53 25.61
CA ILE A 583 -5.09 -10.38 25.88
C ILE A 583 -4.35 -9.86 27.11
N LEU A 584 -4.03 -8.59 27.14
CA LEU A 584 -3.39 -7.92 28.28
C LEU A 584 -4.43 -7.19 29.12
N ASP A 585 -4.05 -6.89 30.38
CA ASP A 585 -4.83 -5.96 31.20
C ASP A 585 -5.00 -4.63 30.43
N ARG A 586 -6.25 -4.21 30.25
CA ARG A 586 -6.58 -3.07 29.39
C ARG A 586 -6.03 -1.76 29.94
N ASP A 587 -6.09 -1.55 31.24
CA ASP A 587 -5.61 -0.31 31.87
C ASP A 587 -4.08 -0.22 31.79
N ARG A 588 -3.38 -1.35 31.96
CA ARG A 588 -1.93 -1.45 31.76
C ARG A 588 -1.54 -1.20 30.31
N LEU A 589 -2.22 -1.82 29.36
CA LEU A 589 -1.96 -1.60 27.92
C LEU A 589 -2.18 -0.14 27.51
N MET A 590 -3.26 0.48 28.02
CA MET A 590 -3.52 1.89 27.76
C MET A 590 -2.46 2.80 28.38
N LEU A 591 -1.99 2.49 29.57
CA LEU A 591 -0.90 3.22 30.22
C LEU A 591 0.41 3.05 29.44
N ASP A 592 0.76 1.82 29.03
CA ASP A 592 1.93 1.49 28.23
C ASP A 592 1.94 2.29 26.89
N CYS A 593 0.82 2.27 26.16
CA CYS A 593 0.68 3.06 24.93
C CYS A 593 0.91 4.57 25.14
N ASN A 594 0.34 5.14 26.19
CA ASN A 594 0.50 6.56 26.51
C ASN A 594 1.93 6.90 26.92
N ARG A 595 2.56 6.04 27.74
CA ARG A 595 3.96 6.22 28.15
C ARG A 595 4.92 6.09 26.98
N ALA A 596 4.74 5.05 26.13
CA ALA A 596 5.56 4.85 24.96
C ALA A 596 5.53 6.06 24.01
N ASN A 597 4.37 6.71 23.83
CA ASN A 597 4.25 7.93 23.01
C ASN A 597 5.08 9.11 23.55
N VAL A 598 5.32 9.17 24.85
CA VAL A 598 6.15 10.23 25.47
C VAL A 598 7.62 9.86 25.44
N GLU A 599 7.95 8.64 25.86
CA GLU A 599 9.33 8.21 26.11
C GLU A 599 10.07 7.78 24.82
N CYS A 600 9.34 7.30 23.80
CA CYS A 600 9.91 6.92 22.51
C CYS A 600 9.94 8.08 21.51
N LYS A 601 9.50 9.29 21.88
CA LYS A 601 9.33 10.42 20.94
C LYS A 601 10.59 10.74 20.18
N GLY A 602 10.53 10.59 18.87
CA GLY A 602 11.57 10.94 17.91
C GLY A 602 11.19 12.15 17.05
N ARG A 603 11.98 12.39 15.98
CA ARG A 603 11.78 13.53 15.09
C ARG A 603 10.56 13.39 14.16
N TYR A 604 10.33 12.18 13.64
CA TYR A 604 9.31 11.91 12.62
C TYR A 604 8.32 10.82 13.06
N GLY A 605 8.11 10.68 14.34
CA GLY A 605 7.34 9.65 14.99
C GLY A 605 8.13 9.04 16.13
N ASP A 606 7.55 8.04 16.80
CA ASP A 606 8.19 7.40 17.93
C ASP A 606 9.22 6.35 17.45
N GLY A 607 10.37 6.30 18.12
CA GLY A 607 11.34 5.23 17.93
C GLY A 607 10.78 3.88 18.29
N HIS A 608 11.46 2.82 17.87
CA HIS A 608 11.09 1.45 18.22
C HIS A 608 11.00 1.28 19.74
N THR A 609 11.94 1.90 20.43
CA THR A 609 12.01 1.94 21.90
C THR A 609 12.56 3.29 22.36
N SER A 610 12.41 3.60 23.64
CA SER A 610 13.03 4.77 24.26
C SER A 610 14.57 4.67 24.32
N TYR A 611 15.15 3.51 24.10
CA TYR A 611 16.59 3.33 24.03
C TYR A 611 17.19 3.96 22.75
N GLU A 612 16.43 3.91 21.63
CA GLU A 612 16.83 4.52 20.34
C GLU A 612 15.66 5.33 19.74
N PRO A 613 15.28 6.47 20.34
CA PRO A 613 14.05 7.18 19.95
C PRO A 613 14.10 7.77 18.54
N GLN A 614 15.26 7.87 17.90
CA GLN A 614 15.37 8.35 16.52
C GLN A 614 15.23 7.22 15.48
N ASN A 615 15.26 5.97 15.88
CA ASN A 615 15.14 4.82 14.99
C ASN A 615 13.65 4.41 14.91
N CYS A 616 12.91 4.98 13.99
CA CYS A 616 11.47 4.77 13.86
C CYS A 616 11.08 4.06 12.56
N ARG A 617 9.92 3.38 12.58
CA ARG A 617 9.17 2.88 11.43
C ARG A 617 7.76 3.44 11.44
N ILE A 618 7.41 4.17 10.40
CA ILE A 618 6.12 4.89 10.33
C ILE A 618 4.93 3.93 10.32
N SER A 619 5.01 2.83 9.58
CA SER A 619 3.92 1.84 9.54
C SER A 619 3.65 1.19 10.88
N GLN A 620 4.67 0.99 11.71
CA GLN A 620 4.52 0.43 13.05
C GLN A 620 3.94 1.46 14.04
N ASN A 621 4.35 2.71 13.91
CA ASN A 621 3.71 3.82 14.61
C ASN A 621 2.22 3.90 14.27
N LEU A 622 1.89 3.87 12.97
CA LEU A 622 0.51 3.88 12.52
C LEU A 622 -0.29 2.67 13.03
N TRP A 623 0.31 1.49 13.07
CA TRP A 623 -0.36 0.30 13.62
C TRP A 623 -0.68 0.44 15.10
N ARG A 624 0.28 0.91 15.91
CA ARG A 624 0.07 1.26 17.31
C ARG A 624 -1.02 2.32 17.47
N ASP A 625 -1.01 3.36 16.62
CA ASP A 625 -2.00 4.44 16.66
C ASP A 625 -3.41 3.93 16.34
N MET A 626 -3.54 2.98 15.40
CA MET A 626 -4.83 2.33 15.11
C MET A 626 -5.34 1.52 16.31
N LEU A 627 -4.46 0.77 17.00
CA LEU A 627 -4.83 0.08 18.23
C LEU A 627 -5.26 1.08 19.32
N ALA A 628 -4.47 2.11 19.54
CA ALA A 628 -4.77 3.12 20.57
C ALA A 628 -6.12 3.83 20.32
N ARG A 629 -6.40 4.21 19.07
CA ARG A 629 -7.71 4.76 18.66
C ARG A 629 -8.84 3.77 18.91
N TYR A 630 -8.61 2.50 18.59
CA TYR A 630 -9.59 1.44 18.85
C TYR A 630 -9.88 1.29 20.33
N LEU A 631 -8.86 1.41 21.19
CA LEU A 631 -8.98 1.41 22.64
C LEU A 631 -9.59 2.72 23.22
N GLY A 632 -9.73 3.77 22.42
CA GLY A 632 -10.31 5.05 22.84
C GLY A 632 -9.29 6.06 23.38
N LEU A 633 -8.02 5.89 23.06
CA LEU A 633 -6.92 6.78 23.49
C LEU A 633 -6.65 7.95 22.52
N GLY A 634 -7.56 8.25 21.59
CA GLY A 634 -7.25 9.20 20.52
C GLY A 634 -6.19 8.63 19.58
N GLY A 635 -5.29 9.41 19.07
CA GLY A 635 -4.14 8.93 18.30
C GLY A 635 -2.87 9.40 18.99
N PRO A 636 -2.08 8.53 19.63
CA PRO A 636 -0.89 8.96 20.33
C PRO A 636 0.18 9.52 19.40
N GLY A 637 0.25 9.03 18.16
CA GLY A 637 1.18 9.52 17.14
C GLY A 637 0.69 10.78 16.46
N SER A 638 1.61 11.49 15.82
CA SER A 638 1.35 12.67 15.02
C SER A 638 1.39 12.34 13.53
N ALA A 639 0.24 12.32 12.87
CA ALA A 639 0.17 12.16 11.42
C ALA A 639 0.99 13.24 10.69
N GLN A 640 1.12 14.44 11.28
CA GLN A 640 1.97 15.50 10.73
C GLN A 640 3.46 15.13 10.75
N ASP A 641 3.96 14.54 11.85
CA ASP A 641 5.36 14.08 11.92
C ASP A 641 5.64 13.00 10.85
N TYR A 642 4.70 12.08 10.65
CA TYR A 642 4.82 11.04 9.62
C TYR A 642 4.79 11.65 8.21
N TRP A 643 3.91 12.62 7.98
CA TRP A 643 3.82 13.33 6.70
C TRP A 643 5.07 14.17 6.42
N ASP A 644 5.65 14.77 7.44
CA ASP A 644 6.90 15.53 7.33
C ASP A 644 8.07 14.63 6.88
N LEU A 645 8.11 13.37 7.34
CA LEU A 645 9.08 12.40 6.81
C LEU A 645 8.85 12.12 5.32
N GLN A 646 7.59 11.92 4.90
CA GLN A 646 7.29 11.69 3.49
C GLN A 646 7.70 12.89 2.63
N THR A 647 7.37 14.09 3.09
CA THR A 647 7.73 15.35 2.41
C THR A 647 9.24 15.49 2.31
N MET A 648 9.97 15.32 3.42
CA MET A 648 11.43 15.40 3.45
C MET A 648 12.08 14.37 2.50
N SER A 649 11.58 13.15 2.47
CA SER A 649 12.14 12.05 1.66
C SER A 649 11.84 12.18 0.17
N ASN A 650 10.81 12.93 -0.21
CA ASN A 650 10.30 13.03 -1.58
C ASN A 650 10.40 14.43 -2.18
N THR A 651 11.15 15.32 -1.56
CA THR A 651 11.51 16.63 -2.10
C THR A 651 12.94 16.63 -2.62
N HIS A 652 13.24 17.62 -3.42
CA HIS A 652 14.53 17.83 -4.05
C HIS A 652 14.93 16.61 -4.90
N SER A 653 15.91 15.84 -4.53
CA SER A 653 16.46 14.76 -5.36
C SER A 653 16.34 13.37 -4.73
N GLN A 654 15.61 13.21 -3.63
CA GLN A 654 15.58 11.92 -2.94
C GLN A 654 14.69 10.88 -3.64
N ASN A 655 13.43 11.22 -3.94
CA ASN A 655 12.49 10.40 -4.72
C ASN A 655 12.26 8.98 -4.18
N LEU A 656 12.07 8.85 -2.88
CA LEU A 656 12.03 7.55 -2.23
C LEU A 656 10.65 6.85 -2.26
N GLY A 657 9.61 7.55 -2.71
CA GLY A 657 8.23 7.05 -2.56
C GLY A 657 7.84 6.99 -1.07
N TYR A 658 6.90 6.14 -0.69
CA TYR A 658 6.55 6.01 0.72
C TYR A 658 7.75 5.50 1.52
N THR A 659 8.25 6.32 2.43
CA THR A 659 9.40 6.04 3.29
C THR A 659 8.90 5.52 4.64
N ASP A 660 9.27 4.30 4.99
CA ASP A 660 8.84 3.64 6.24
C ASP A 660 9.82 3.83 7.40
N THR A 661 11.11 3.97 7.10
CA THR A 661 12.16 4.09 8.14
C THR A 661 12.88 5.42 8.09
N TYR A 662 13.27 5.90 9.27
CA TYR A 662 14.18 7.02 9.45
C TYR A 662 15.46 6.56 10.14
N ILE A 663 16.62 6.99 9.65
CA ILE A 663 18.01 6.74 10.06
C ILE A 663 18.58 5.44 9.55
N HIS A 664 18.16 4.27 9.99
CA HIS A 664 18.70 2.99 9.56
C HIS A 664 17.92 2.43 8.38
N ASN A 665 18.35 1.36 7.77
CA ASN A 665 17.73 0.65 6.68
C ASN A 665 16.54 1.40 6.02
N ARG A 666 16.83 2.16 4.99
CA ARG A 666 15.83 3.02 4.32
C ARG A 666 14.83 2.19 3.54
N LEU A 667 13.86 1.63 4.25
CA LEU A 667 12.72 1.00 3.60
C LEU A 667 11.88 2.09 2.93
N HIS A 668 11.91 2.12 1.62
CA HIS A 668 11.20 3.11 0.84
C HIS A 668 10.41 2.46 -0.28
N ASN A 669 9.48 3.20 -0.83
CA ASN A 669 8.44 2.70 -1.72
C ASN A 669 7.68 1.50 -1.10
N TYR A 670 7.44 1.57 0.20
CA TYR A 670 7.07 0.43 1.04
C TYR A 670 5.55 0.30 1.18
N PRO A 671 4.93 -0.87 0.95
CA PRO A 671 3.47 -1.01 0.92
C PRO A 671 2.82 -1.02 2.31
N ARG A 672 3.56 -1.22 3.40
CA ARG A 672 3.05 -1.18 4.78
C ARG A 672 2.31 0.11 5.14
N GLY A 673 2.59 1.21 4.45
CA GLY A 673 1.86 2.46 4.64
C GLY A 673 0.35 2.32 4.50
N MET A 674 -0.12 1.21 3.91
CA MET A 674 -1.54 0.93 3.73
C MET A 674 -2.30 0.70 5.05
N VAL A 675 -1.61 0.58 6.17
CA VAL A 675 -2.19 0.67 7.52
C VAL A 675 -3.04 1.94 7.71
N THR A 676 -2.80 3.01 6.95
CA THR A 676 -3.59 4.25 6.97
C THR A 676 -5.08 4.04 6.67
N LEU A 677 -5.48 2.99 5.96
CA LEU A 677 -6.91 2.64 5.85
C LEU A 677 -7.54 2.20 7.19
N GLY A 678 -6.71 1.88 8.16
CA GLY A 678 -7.14 1.68 9.55
C GLY A 678 -7.85 2.89 10.17
N TYR A 679 -7.61 4.12 9.66
CA TYR A 679 -8.39 5.30 10.10
C TYR A 679 -9.90 5.10 9.94
N PHE A 680 -10.33 4.43 8.87
CA PHE A 680 -11.74 4.15 8.59
C PHE A 680 -12.31 2.97 9.40
N LEU A 681 -11.47 2.20 10.06
CA LEU A 681 -11.85 1.02 10.84
C LEU A 681 -11.72 1.29 12.34
N SER A 682 -10.62 1.91 12.76
CA SER A 682 -10.29 2.13 14.16
C SER A 682 -10.96 3.36 14.75
N SER A 683 -11.04 4.47 14.01
CA SER A 683 -11.68 5.68 14.54
C SER A 683 -13.17 5.49 14.83
N PRO A 684 -13.99 4.84 13.96
CA PRO A 684 -15.36 4.49 14.32
C PRO A 684 -15.45 3.25 15.24
N LYS A 685 -14.33 2.63 15.64
CA LYS A 685 -14.26 1.37 16.41
C LYS A 685 -15.12 0.27 15.78
N LEU A 686 -14.88 0.02 14.50
CA LEU A 686 -15.66 -0.95 13.75
C LEU A 686 -15.31 -2.38 14.17
N MET A 687 -16.26 -3.09 14.75
CA MET A 687 -16.14 -4.51 15.10
C MET A 687 -17.05 -5.33 14.19
N ILE A 688 -16.51 -6.34 13.53
CA ILE A 688 -17.26 -7.23 12.64
C ILE A 688 -17.03 -8.70 13.07
N ASP A 689 -18.13 -9.37 13.41
CA ASP A 689 -18.15 -10.80 13.63
C ASP A 689 -19.34 -11.43 12.89
N ARG A 690 -19.07 -11.98 11.72
CA ARG A 690 -20.09 -12.68 10.90
C ARG A 690 -20.18 -14.19 11.21
N LEU A 691 -19.35 -14.70 12.09
CA LEU A 691 -19.31 -16.11 12.45
C LEU A 691 -20.15 -16.43 13.70
N THR A 692 -20.32 -15.50 14.60
CA THR A 692 -21.15 -15.71 15.79
C THR A 692 -22.62 -15.52 15.44
N PRO A 693 -23.53 -16.48 15.73
CA PRO A 693 -24.96 -16.32 15.46
C PRO A 693 -25.52 -15.09 16.16
N GLY A 694 -26.12 -14.17 15.38
CA GLY A 694 -26.60 -12.88 15.87
C GLY A 694 -25.52 -11.79 16.01
N GLY A 695 -24.28 -12.10 15.66
CA GLY A 695 -23.08 -11.31 15.92
C GLY A 695 -22.70 -10.32 14.83
N THR A 696 -23.63 -9.61 14.20
CA THR A 696 -23.30 -8.39 13.44
C THR A 696 -23.28 -7.19 14.37
N GLY A 697 -22.35 -7.15 15.32
CA GLY A 697 -22.16 -6.01 16.20
C GLY A 697 -21.22 -4.98 15.56
N THR A 698 -21.78 -3.94 14.95
CA THR A 698 -21.00 -2.75 14.63
C THR A 698 -21.02 -1.84 15.83
N TYR A 699 -19.92 -1.81 16.60
CA TYR A 699 -19.76 -0.82 17.68
C TYR A 699 -19.13 0.43 17.09
N ILE A 700 -19.85 1.53 17.19
CA ILE A 700 -19.36 2.83 16.76
C ILE A 700 -19.26 3.71 18.00
N THR A 701 -18.07 4.16 18.30
CA THR A 701 -17.81 5.05 19.44
C THR A 701 -17.44 6.44 18.91
N VAL A 702 -17.96 7.47 19.55
CA VAL A 702 -17.64 8.86 19.25
C VAL A 702 -16.21 9.15 19.68
N ASP A 703 -15.44 9.75 18.79
CA ASP A 703 -14.17 10.39 19.17
C ASP A 703 -14.52 11.80 19.70
N PRO A 704 -14.36 12.05 21.04
CA PRO A 704 -14.76 13.32 21.64
C PRO A 704 -13.88 14.49 21.20
N ASP A 705 -12.68 14.21 20.70
CA ASP A 705 -11.69 15.24 20.33
C ASP A 705 -11.85 15.75 18.90
N ARG A 706 -12.78 15.19 18.13
CA ARG A 706 -13.04 15.61 16.75
C ARG A 706 -14.29 16.49 16.65
N HIS A 707 -14.22 17.48 15.74
CA HIS A 707 -15.37 18.34 15.44
C HIS A 707 -16.57 17.53 14.95
N HIS A 708 -17.78 17.94 15.34
CA HIS A 708 -19.05 17.35 14.92
C HIS A 708 -19.72 18.20 13.84
N PRO A 709 -20.61 17.60 13.00
CA PRO A 709 -20.89 16.18 12.90
C PRO A 709 -19.76 15.40 12.23
N GLN A 710 -19.54 14.15 12.65
CA GLN A 710 -18.56 13.25 12.03
C GLN A 710 -19.29 12.29 11.09
N ARG A 711 -18.70 12.03 9.92
CA ARG A 711 -19.24 11.09 8.94
C ARG A 711 -18.17 10.03 8.62
N TRP A 712 -18.43 8.78 9.00
CA TRP A 712 -17.53 7.67 8.79
C TRP A 712 -18.11 6.67 7.80
N PRO A 713 -17.58 6.55 6.57
CA PRO A 713 -17.98 5.49 5.65
C PRO A 713 -17.53 4.13 6.21
N LEU A 714 -18.49 3.21 6.33
CA LEU A 714 -18.25 1.86 6.83
C LEU A 714 -17.87 0.95 5.67
N LEU A 715 -16.66 1.10 5.17
CA LEU A 715 -16.14 0.48 3.96
C LEU A 715 -16.33 -1.05 3.91
N PRO A 716 -16.08 -1.82 5.01
CA PRO A 716 -16.27 -3.28 5.00
C PRO A 716 -17.72 -3.73 4.89
N LEU A 717 -18.67 -2.86 5.17
CA LEU A 717 -20.11 -3.14 5.11
C LEU A 717 -20.73 -2.69 3.77
N ALA A 718 -19.90 -2.15 2.87
CA ALA A 718 -20.37 -1.65 1.59
C ALA A 718 -20.77 -2.80 0.65
N ASP A 719 -21.90 -2.65 0.00
CA ASP A 719 -22.22 -3.38 -1.22
C ASP A 719 -21.73 -2.56 -2.42
N TRP A 720 -20.47 -2.81 -2.79
CA TRP A 720 -19.83 -2.07 -3.87
C TRP A 720 -20.47 -2.26 -5.22
N GLN A 721 -21.07 -3.45 -5.49
CA GLN A 721 -21.76 -3.72 -6.74
C GLN A 721 -23.07 -2.96 -6.82
N ALA A 722 -23.86 -2.94 -5.75
CA ALA A 722 -25.09 -2.16 -5.70
C ALA A 722 -24.82 -0.67 -5.42
N GLY A 723 -23.58 -0.30 -5.14
CA GLY A 723 -23.20 1.06 -4.78
C GLY A 723 -23.83 1.56 -3.48
N LYS A 724 -24.18 0.67 -2.56
CA LYS A 724 -24.77 1.00 -1.26
C LYS A 724 -23.70 0.97 -0.19
N ILE A 725 -23.32 2.14 0.31
CA ILE A 725 -22.29 2.26 1.33
C ILE A 725 -22.91 2.86 2.58
N PRO A 726 -22.92 2.12 3.71
CA PRO A 726 -23.37 2.68 4.99
C PRO A 726 -22.39 3.75 5.46
N VAL A 727 -22.92 4.85 5.96
CA VAL A 727 -22.15 5.92 6.60
C VAL A 727 -22.66 6.09 8.02
N CYS A 728 -21.76 5.97 8.96
CA CYS A 728 -22.03 6.34 10.34
C CYS A 728 -21.96 7.86 10.48
N VAL A 729 -23.01 8.46 10.99
CA VAL A 729 -23.06 9.89 11.28
C VAL A 729 -23.17 10.10 12.79
N VAL A 730 -22.19 10.79 13.35
CA VAL A 730 -22.19 11.23 14.73
C VAL A 730 -22.61 12.69 14.77
N HIS A 731 -23.76 12.99 15.33
CA HIS A 731 -24.35 14.32 15.39
C HIS A 731 -23.78 15.14 16.56
N ASP A 732 -23.97 16.47 16.53
CA ASP A 732 -23.51 17.40 17.56
C ASP A 732 -24.05 17.08 18.97
N ASP A 733 -25.21 16.44 19.06
CA ASP A 733 -25.84 15.99 20.29
C ASP A 733 -25.35 14.60 20.78
N GLY A 734 -24.35 14.04 20.11
CA GLY A 734 -23.82 12.69 20.40
C GLY A 734 -24.68 11.55 19.86
N ARG A 735 -25.78 11.83 19.19
CA ARG A 735 -26.63 10.80 18.55
C ARG A 735 -25.93 10.21 17.35
N VAL A 736 -25.93 8.88 17.27
CA VAL A 736 -25.36 8.12 16.15
C VAL A 736 -26.48 7.61 15.25
N THR A 737 -26.34 7.85 13.94
CA THR A 737 -27.24 7.32 12.91
C THR A 737 -26.48 6.61 11.81
N LEU A 738 -27.12 5.62 11.18
CA LEU A 738 -26.62 4.99 9.96
C LEU A 738 -27.41 5.58 8.77
N GLU A 739 -26.69 6.17 7.85
CA GLU A 739 -27.21 6.62 6.57
C GLU A 739 -26.70 5.69 5.47
N ALA A 740 -27.49 5.46 4.44
CA ALA A 740 -27.00 4.80 3.24
C ALA A 740 -26.72 5.89 2.19
N THR A 741 -25.51 5.93 1.65
CA THR A 741 -25.27 6.77 0.47
C THR A 741 -25.93 6.09 -0.73
N THR A 742 -27.04 6.61 -1.14
CA THR A 742 -27.77 6.21 -2.36
C THR A 742 -27.68 7.32 -3.42
N ASP A 743 -26.55 8.00 -3.51
CA ASP A 743 -26.39 8.95 -4.62
C ASP A 743 -26.45 8.17 -5.93
N PRO A 744 -27.40 8.45 -6.81
CA PRO A 744 -27.42 7.84 -8.12
C PRO A 744 -26.15 8.20 -8.89
N VAL A 745 -25.69 7.25 -9.65
CA VAL A 745 -24.57 7.40 -10.61
C VAL A 745 -24.85 8.56 -11.57
#